data_0d57296eccb2f33a671b9257d5e431d1
#
_entry.id   0d57296eccb2f33a671b9257d5e431d1
#
_cell.length_a   1.000
_cell.length_b   1.000
_cell.length_c   1.000
_cell.angle_alpha   90.00
_cell.angle_beta   90.00
_cell.angle_gamma   90.00
#
_symmetry.space_group_name_H-M   'P 1'
#
loop_
_entity.id
_entity.type
_entity.pdbx_description
1 polymer ?
#
loop_
_entity_poly.entity_id
_entity_poly.type
_entity_poly.pdbx_seq_one_letter_code
_entity_poly.pdbx_strand_id
1 'polypeptide(L)'
;MTLKIFIERPVLSTVISVILVILGILGLIAMPITQYPEIAPPTVQVSASYPGANADVVLNSVIVPLEEQINGVENMTYMTSTAGNDGSASITVFFKQGTNPDLDAVNVQNRVSRATPLLPADVTRSGVVTSKRQSSMVMVFSINSSNKSFDGTFLQNYANINVIPMLKRVNGVGDVQAFGTQDYSMRIWLRPDAMASYGLVPDDITNALAEQNIEAAPGKIGENSNQSFQFVLKYKGRLKLPVEYENIIIKADSTGQLLRLKDVARVELGSLDYSVTMSTDNKPSIVMGVFQAAGTNAHAMIKECDSVIATAARSFPPGVSMNMIFTANQFLDISIHKVVETLIEAFILVSIVVFVFLQDLRSTLIPAIAVPVAIVGTFFFLNLFGFTINLLTLFALVLAIGIVVDDAIVVVEAVHAKLDQHAPTATEATLTAMNEISGAVISITLVMAAVFVPVTFITGSVGVFYKQFGLTLAVAILISAVNALTLSPALCALLLRPHHENALRQKGFLQRFYSAFNAAFGATTKKYKRSIQFLARRRWIAGLAVLVFIGLFAFLLKVTPAGFVPNEDQSFIMADVSLPPASSLERTTKIADQVMTIARQQPEMNSVVRVAGSGILSGGAGGSYGSLFMNLKDWDLRKGEEHSLTAVINKLFGATAGIKGAKIFFIAPPTLEGFGNTSGF
;
A
#
# COMPACT_ATOMS: atom_id res chain seq x y z
N MET A 1 12.69 31.86 36.48
CA MET A 1 12.97 31.14 37.74
C MET A 1 13.05 29.63 37.61
N THR A 2 12.35 29.02 36.67
CA THR A 2 12.33 27.57 36.45
C THR A 2 13.57 26.99 35.77
N LEU A 3 14.21 27.72 34.84
CA LEU A 3 15.38 27.22 34.09
C LEU A 3 16.63 27.03 34.96
N LYS A 4 16.80 27.80 36.01
CA LYS A 4 17.92 27.70 36.94
C LYS A 4 18.05 26.30 37.57
N ILE A 5 16.91 25.65 37.84
CA ILE A 5 16.84 24.32 38.46
C ILE A 5 17.50 23.27 37.56
N PHE A 6 17.32 23.35 36.24
CA PHE A 6 17.86 22.39 35.28
C PHE A 6 19.39 22.54 35.08
N ILE A 7 19.91 23.77 35.26
CA ILE A 7 21.34 24.05 35.16
C ILE A 7 22.06 23.65 36.45
N GLU A 8 21.48 23.94 37.60
CA GLU A 8 22.06 23.59 38.90
C GLU A 8 21.90 22.10 39.26
N ARG A 9 20.93 21.42 38.65
CA ARG A 9 20.68 19.98 38.83
C ARG A 9 20.66 19.25 37.49
N PRO A 10 21.81 19.09 36.82
CA PRO A 10 21.92 18.54 35.49
C PRO A 10 21.39 17.08 35.41
N VAL A 11 21.45 16.35 36.53
CA VAL A 11 20.87 14.98 36.62
C VAL A 11 19.38 14.98 36.31
N LEU A 12 18.61 15.99 36.77
CA LEU A 12 17.17 16.09 36.49
C LEU A 12 16.90 16.21 34.97
N SER A 13 17.65 17.07 34.29
CA SER A 13 17.53 17.26 32.83
C SER A 13 17.88 15.99 32.06
N THR A 14 18.93 15.29 32.47
CA THR A 14 19.36 14.03 31.86
C THR A 14 18.30 12.94 32.06
N VAL A 15 17.72 12.82 33.26
CA VAL A 15 16.66 11.84 33.53
C VAL A 15 15.40 12.09 32.68
N ILE A 16 14.98 13.34 32.51
CA ILE A 16 13.85 13.70 31.65
C ILE A 16 14.15 13.26 30.20
N SER A 17 15.33 13.55 29.70
CA SER A 17 15.74 13.17 28.34
C SER A 17 15.84 11.66 28.16
N VAL A 18 16.35 10.92 29.14
CA VAL A 18 16.38 9.44 29.12
C VAL A 18 14.96 8.87 29.12
N ILE A 19 14.04 9.41 29.93
CA ILE A 19 12.64 9.00 29.94
C ILE A 19 12.00 9.24 28.55
N LEU A 20 12.23 10.40 27.93
CA LEU A 20 11.75 10.70 26.58
C LEU A 20 12.26 9.70 25.56
N VAL A 21 13.55 9.33 25.63
CA VAL A 21 14.15 8.33 24.74
C VAL A 21 13.52 6.95 24.96
N ILE A 22 13.35 6.51 26.21
CA ILE A 22 12.71 5.22 26.53
C ILE A 22 11.27 5.17 25.99
N LEU A 23 10.47 6.21 26.27
CA LEU A 23 9.11 6.32 25.78
C LEU A 23 9.06 6.36 24.23
N GLY A 24 10.02 7.06 23.62
CA GLY A 24 10.15 7.13 22.17
C GLY A 24 10.48 5.77 21.54
N ILE A 25 11.39 5.00 22.14
CA ILE A 25 11.72 3.63 21.69
C ILE A 25 10.50 2.71 21.83
N LEU A 26 9.77 2.79 22.93
CA LEU A 26 8.53 2.03 23.11
C LEU A 26 7.48 2.42 22.08
N GLY A 27 7.34 3.71 21.77
CA GLY A 27 6.49 4.21 20.70
C GLY A 27 6.91 3.66 19.34
N LEU A 28 8.20 3.71 19.01
CA LEU A 28 8.76 3.21 17.76
C LEU A 28 8.46 1.72 17.54
N ILE A 29 8.59 0.88 18.58
CA ILE A 29 8.33 -0.56 18.51
C ILE A 29 6.83 -0.85 18.36
N ALA A 30 5.97 -0.04 18.99
CA ALA A 30 4.53 -0.24 18.99
C ALA A 30 3.83 0.25 17.70
N MET A 31 4.45 1.18 16.97
CA MET A 31 3.83 1.78 15.76
C MET A 31 3.81 0.82 14.58
N PRO A 32 2.68 0.72 13.86
CA PRO A 32 2.63 -0.01 12.60
C PRO A 32 3.43 0.70 11.51
N ILE A 33 4.00 -0.09 10.62
CA ILE A 33 4.76 0.39 9.46
C ILE A 33 3.89 0.26 8.21
N THR A 34 3.73 1.36 7.47
CA THR A 34 2.96 1.45 6.22
C THR A 34 3.72 2.29 5.20
N GLN A 35 3.41 2.15 3.92
CA GLN A 35 4.05 2.99 2.89
C GLN A 35 3.57 4.45 3.01
N TYR A 36 2.27 4.64 3.06
CA TYR A 36 1.59 5.92 3.24
C TYR A 36 0.53 5.80 4.33
N PRO A 37 0.06 6.92 4.91
CA PRO A 37 -1.13 6.91 5.77
C PRO A 37 -2.35 6.36 5.02
N GLU A 38 -3.32 5.84 5.74
CA GLU A 38 -4.63 5.49 5.17
C GLU A 38 -5.35 6.75 4.70
N ILE A 39 -5.21 7.06 3.43
CA ILE A 39 -5.81 8.24 2.78
C ILE A 39 -6.93 7.84 1.81
N ALA A 40 -7.03 6.57 1.43
CA ALA A 40 -8.12 6.08 0.61
C ALA A 40 -9.43 6.10 1.41
N PRO A 41 -10.53 6.54 0.79
CA PRO A 41 -11.84 6.45 1.42
C PRO A 41 -12.21 4.98 1.64
N PRO A 42 -12.88 4.64 2.75
CA PRO A 42 -13.41 3.30 2.96
C PRO A 42 -14.34 2.90 1.81
N THR A 43 -14.26 1.64 1.36
CA THR A 43 -15.11 1.12 0.31
C THR A 43 -15.79 -0.17 0.71
N VAL A 44 -17.03 -0.34 0.24
CA VAL A 44 -17.79 -1.58 0.38
C VAL A 44 -18.12 -2.07 -1.03
N GLN A 45 -17.78 -3.33 -1.29
CA GLN A 45 -18.09 -3.99 -2.56
C GLN A 45 -19.28 -4.92 -2.40
N VAL A 46 -20.23 -4.78 -3.33
CA VAL A 46 -21.36 -5.71 -3.52
C VAL A 46 -21.12 -6.47 -4.81
N SER A 47 -21.10 -7.80 -4.74
CA SER A 47 -20.85 -8.68 -5.89
C SER A 47 -22.02 -9.65 -6.05
N ALA A 48 -22.45 -9.86 -7.28
CA ALA A 48 -23.43 -10.85 -7.66
C ALA A 48 -23.05 -11.53 -8.98
N SER A 49 -23.59 -12.70 -9.22
CA SER A 49 -23.39 -13.43 -10.48
C SER A 49 -24.74 -13.85 -11.06
N TYR A 50 -24.93 -13.55 -12.34
CA TYR A 50 -26.08 -14.02 -13.13
C TYR A 50 -25.57 -14.88 -14.29
N PRO A 51 -25.36 -16.18 -14.07
CA PRO A 51 -24.78 -17.07 -15.08
C PRO A 51 -25.58 -17.07 -16.38
N GLY A 52 -24.89 -16.92 -17.50
CA GLY A 52 -25.52 -16.91 -18.84
C GLY A 52 -26.09 -15.56 -19.28
N ALA A 53 -26.12 -14.55 -18.40
CA ALA A 53 -26.56 -13.21 -18.77
C ALA A 53 -25.44 -12.41 -19.44
N ASN A 54 -25.79 -11.55 -20.39
CA ASN A 54 -24.87 -10.54 -20.93
C ASN A 54 -24.88 -9.28 -20.05
N ALA A 55 -23.96 -8.34 -20.34
CA ALA A 55 -23.81 -7.12 -19.56
C ALA A 55 -25.10 -6.26 -19.48
N ASP A 56 -25.88 -6.17 -20.56
CA ASP A 56 -27.12 -5.40 -20.58
C ASP A 56 -28.20 -6.01 -19.66
N VAL A 57 -28.32 -7.33 -19.66
CA VAL A 57 -29.22 -8.05 -18.76
C VAL A 57 -28.77 -7.91 -17.31
N VAL A 58 -27.47 -8.07 -17.04
CA VAL A 58 -26.88 -7.87 -15.71
C VAL A 58 -27.12 -6.44 -15.21
N LEU A 59 -26.90 -5.44 -16.07
CA LEU A 59 -27.14 -4.04 -15.74
C LEU A 59 -28.60 -3.81 -15.31
N ASN A 60 -29.54 -4.20 -16.15
CA ASN A 60 -30.95 -3.88 -15.93
C ASN A 60 -31.61 -4.72 -14.84
N SER A 61 -31.24 -6.01 -14.73
CA SER A 61 -31.92 -6.96 -13.82
C SER A 61 -31.22 -7.11 -12.47
N VAL A 62 -29.95 -6.72 -12.34
CA VAL A 62 -29.18 -6.91 -11.11
C VAL A 62 -28.65 -5.59 -10.57
N ILE A 63 -27.91 -4.83 -11.40
CA ILE A 63 -27.22 -3.62 -10.92
C ILE A 63 -28.23 -2.52 -10.60
N VAL A 64 -29.14 -2.20 -11.50
CA VAL A 64 -30.11 -1.11 -11.29
C VAL A 64 -30.94 -1.30 -10.03
N PRO A 65 -31.58 -2.48 -9.78
CA PRO A 65 -32.32 -2.71 -8.53
C PRO A 65 -31.45 -2.60 -7.26
N LEU A 66 -30.19 -3.05 -7.33
CA LEU A 66 -29.26 -2.93 -6.21
C LEU A 66 -28.85 -1.47 -5.97
N GLU A 67 -28.51 -0.72 -7.02
CA GLU A 67 -28.14 0.69 -6.93
C GLU A 67 -29.27 1.55 -6.36
N GLU A 68 -30.51 1.33 -6.81
CA GLU A 68 -31.67 2.06 -6.29
C GLU A 68 -31.85 1.90 -4.78
N GLN A 69 -31.60 0.72 -4.25
CA GLN A 69 -31.70 0.46 -2.80
C GLN A 69 -30.47 0.93 -2.04
N ILE A 70 -29.27 0.80 -2.60
CA ILE A 70 -28.01 1.20 -1.97
C ILE A 70 -27.90 2.72 -1.93
N ASN A 71 -28.45 3.42 -2.93
CA ASN A 71 -28.38 4.86 -3.02
C ASN A 71 -28.94 5.53 -1.74
N GLY A 72 -28.18 6.50 -1.21
CA GLY A 72 -28.51 7.20 0.03
C GLY A 72 -28.16 6.41 1.30
N VAL A 73 -27.25 5.46 1.25
CA VAL A 73 -26.62 4.90 2.45
C VAL A 73 -25.87 6.01 3.18
N GLU A 74 -25.93 5.99 4.50
CA GLU A 74 -25.31 7.00 5.35
C GLU A 74 -23.79 7.13 5.08
N ASN A 75 -23.30 8.37 5.00
CA ASN A 75 -21.92 8.71 4.69
C ASN A 75 -21.39 8.27 3.32
N MET A 76 -22.23 7.74 2.42
CA MET A 76 -21.83 7.46 1.04
C MET A 76 -21.48 8.79 0.32
N THR A 77 -20.43 8.75 -0.50
CA THR A 77 -20.02 9.84 -1.38
C THR A 77 -20.50 9.62 -2.82
N TYR A 78 -20.19 8.46 -3.36
CA TYR A 78 -20.61 7.99 -4.66
C TYR A 78 -20.49 6.47 -4.75
N MET A 79 -21.01 5.89 -5.81
CA MET A 79 -20.80 4.49 -6.13
C MET A 79 -20.47 4.31 -7.62
N THR A 80 -19.79 3.23 -7.94
CA THR A 80 -19.48 2.81 -9.31
C THR A 80 -19.89 1.37 -9.50
N SER A 81 -20.40 1.05 -10.68
CA SER A 81 -20.88 -0.29 -10.98
C SER A 81 -20.30 -0.80 -12.30
N THR A 82 -20.09 -2.11 -12.36
CA THR A 82 -19.59 -2.80 -13.55
C THR A 82 -20.45 -4.03 -13.81
N ALA A 83 -20.93 -4.17 -15.06
CA ALA A 83 -21.63 -5.33 -15.57
C ALA A 83 -20.72 -6.06 -16.57
N GLY A 84 -20.44 -7.33 -16.33
CA GLY A 84 -19.65 -8.19 -17.21
C GLY A 84 -20.49 -9.00 -18.18
N ASN A 85 -19.95 -9.30 -19.38
CA ASN A 85 -20.57 -10.23 -20.32
C ASN A 85 -20.46 -11.71 -19.90
N ASP A 86 -19.74 -11.96 -18.81
CA ASP A 86 -19.66 -13.25 -18.12
C ASP A 86 -20.77 -13.44 -17.06
N GLY A 87 -21.70 -12.48 -16.97
CA GLY A 87 -22.76 -12.47 -15.97
C GLY A 87 -22.34 -11.89 -14.63
N SER A 88 -21.15 -11.35 -14.49
CA SER A 88 -20.69 -10.73 -13.24
C SER A 88 -21.29 -9.33 -13.04
N ALA A 89 -21.65 -9.01 -11.79
CA ALA A 89 -22.09 -7.70 -11.34
C ALA A 89 -21.22 -7.28 -10.15
N SER A 90 -20.69 -6.07 -10.19
CA SER A 90 -19.92 -5.50 -9.10
C SER A 90 -20.32 -4.05 -8.86
N ILE A 91 -20.66 -3.68 -7.63
CA ILE A 91 -20.95 -2.32 -7.21
C ILE A 91 -19.96 -1.96 -6.11
N THR A 92 -19.20 -0.88 -6.29
CA THR A 92 -18.28 -0.36 -5.27
C THR A 92 -18.87 0.93 -4.71
N VAL A 93 -19.14 0.94 -3.43
CA VAL A 93 -19.68 2.10 -2.69
C VAL A 93 -18.54 2.77 -1.94
N PHE A 94 -18.37 4.08 -2.16
CA PHE A 94 -17.31 4.89 -1.55
C PHE A 94 -17.90 5.74 -0.42
N PHE A 95 -17.21 5.76 0.72
CA PHE A 95 -17.64 6.46 1.93
C PHE A 95 -16.76 7.68 2.22
N LYS A 96 -17.24 8.55 3.10
CA LYS A 96 -16.43 9.67 3.61
C LYS A 96 -15.25 9.12 4.40
N GLN A 97 -14.11 9.78 4.31
CA GLN A 97 -12.94 9.42 5.08
C GLN A 97 -13.20 9.55 6.58
N GLY A 98 -12.71 8.56 7.34
CA GLY A 98 -12.89 8.49 8.80
C GLY A 98 -14.17 7.79 9.25
N THR A 99 -14.99 7.26 8.34
CA THR A 99 -16.11 6.37 8.70
C THR A 99 -15.60 5.00 9.12
N ASN A 100 -16.45 4.26 9.83
CA ASN A 100 -16.13 2.89 10.25
C ASN A 100 -16.52 1.90 9.15
N PRO A 101 -15.55 1.20 8.51
CA PRO A 101 -15.84 0.29 7.39
C PRO A 101 -16.76 -0.88 7.76
N ASP A 102 -16.78 -1.31 9.03
CA ASP A 102 -17.65 -2.39 9.49
C ASP A 102 -19.10 -1.94 9.54
N LEU A 103 -19.36 -0.73 10.05
CA LEU A 103 -20.71 -0.13 10.07
C LEU A 103 -21.16 0.19 8.64
N ASP A 104 -20.29 0.69 7.80
CA ASP A 104 -20.58 0.97 6.39
C ASP A 104 -21.01 -0.30 5.66
N ALA A 105 -20.30 -1.42 5.86
CA ALA A 105 -20.65 -2.72 5.28
C ALA A 105 -22.01 -3.25 5.79
N VAL A 106 -22.29 -3.11 7.08
CA VAL A 106 -23.60 -3.49 7.65
C VAL A 106 -24.73 -2.65 7.05
N ASN A 107 -24.53 -1.34 6.90
CA ASN A 107 -25.52 -0.44 6.31
C ASN A 107 -25.80 -0.80 4.84
N VAL A 108 -24.76 -1.07 4.04
CA VAL A 108 -24.90 -1.55 2.66
C VAL A 108 -25.62 -2.90 2.63
N GLN A 109 -25.23 -3.86 3.47
CA GLN A 109 -25.87 -5.18 3.54
C GLN A 109 -27.36 -5.08 3.85
N ASN A 110 -27.76 -4.21 4.77
CA ASN A 110 -29.17 -3.96 5.07
C ASN A 110 -29.95 -3.44 3.84
N ARG A 111 -29.31 -2.62 3.00
CA ARG A 111 -29.91 -2.13 1.76
C ARG A 111 -29.97 -3.23 0.69
N VAL A 112 -28.90 -4.01 0.53
CA VAL A 112 -28.85 -5.17 -0.38
C VAL A 112 -29.94 -6.18 -0.03
N SER A 113 -30.17 -6.44 1.25
CA SER A 113 -31.24 -7.36 1.70
C SER A 113 -32.63 -6.90 1.26
N ARG A 114 -32.88 -5.60 1.12
CA ARG A 114 -34.14 -5.06 0.59
C ARG A 114 -34.26 -5.25 -0.93
N ALA A 115 -33.14 -5.22 -1.65
CA ALA A 115 -33.11 -5.45 -3.09
C ALA A 115 -33.26 -6.93 -3.48
N THR A 116 -32.83 -7.84 -2.60
CA THR A 116 -32.80 -9.29 -2.89
C THR A 116 -34.12 -9.85 -3.46
N PRO A 117 -35.32 -9.50 -2.97
CA PRO A 117 -36.57 -9.98 -3.54
C PRO A 117 -36.85 -9.46 -4.95
N LEU A 118 -36.17 -8.41 -5.41
CA LEU A 118 -36.35 -7.80 -6.73
C LEU A 118 -35.46 -8.47 -7.79
N LEU A 119 -34.48 -9.28 -7.35
CA LEU A 119 -33.48 -9.89 -8.21
C LEU A 119 -33.99 -11.20 -8.83
N PRO A 120 -33.47 -11.59 -10.01
CA PRO A 120 -33.76 -12.88 -10.62
C PRO A 120 -33.44 -14.06 -9.69
N ALA A 121 -34.21 -15.15 -9.82
CA ALA A 121 -34.09 -16.33 -8.97
C ALA A 121 -32.69 -16.97 -9.02
N ASP A 122 -32.00 -16.92 -10.17
CA ASP A 122 -30.66 -17.47 -10.32
C ASP A 122 -29.60 -16.63 -9.58
N VAL A 123 -29.78 -15.30 -9.54
CA VAL A 123 -28.93 -14.39 -8.77
C VAL A 123 -29.14 -14.60 -7.27
N THR A 124 -30.39 -14.72 -6.82
CA THR A 124 -30.71 -14.97 -5.41
C THR A 124 -30.21 -16.33 -4.93
N ARG A 125 -30.24 -17.35 -5.81
CA ARG A 125 -29.71 -18.70 -5.54
C ARG A 125 -28.19 -18.68 -5.42
N SER A 126 -27.48 -17.92 -6.27
CA SER A 126 -26.04 -17.72 -6.20
C SER A 126 -25.62 -16.87 -5.00
N GLY A 127 -26.53 -15.99 -4.56
CA GLY A 127 -26.33 -15.05 -3.47
C GLY A 127 -25.68 -13.73 -3.90
N VAL A 128 -26.00 -12.67 -3.15
CA VAL A 128 -25.35 -11.36 -3.28
C VAL A 128 -24.42 -11.20 -2.09
N VAL A 129 -23.15 -10.99 -2.36
CA VAL A 129 -22.09 -10.88 -1.35
C VAL A 129 -21.74 -9.42 -1.14
N THR A 130 -21.83 -8.97 0.11
CA THR A 130 -21.35 -7.64 0.53
C THR A 130 -20.07 -7.83 1.35
N SER A 131 -19.01 -7.17 0.94
CA SER A 131 -17.72 -7.24 1.65
C SER A 131 -17.13 -5.84 1.78
N LYS A 132 -16.54 -5.56 2.94
CA LYS A 132 -15.64 -4.41 3.05
C LYS A 132 -14.44 -4.68 2.17
N ARG A 133 -14.17 -3.77 1.26
CA ARG A 133 -12.98 -3.86 0.43
C ARG A 133 -11.99 -2.82 0.90
N GLN A 134 -10.84 -3.28 1.35
CA GLN A 134 -9.71 -2.40 1.43
C GLN A 134 -9.03 -2.37 0.07
N SER A 135 -8.73 -1.17 -0.39
CA SER A 135 -8.16 -0.94 -1.72
C SER A 135 -6.74 -1.49 -1.84
N SER A 136 -6.07 -1.78 -0.72
CA SER A 136 -4.66 -2.13 -0.71
C SER A 136 -4.44 -3.62 -0.91
N MET A 137 -4.15 -3.98 -2.13
CA MET A 137 -3.59 -5.28 -2.47
C MET A 137 -2.09 -5.24 -2.21
N VAL A 138 -1.67 -5.81 -1.09
CA VAL A 138 -0.29 -5.68 -0.60
C VAL A 138 0.66 -6.75 -1.10
N MET A 139 0.11 -7.84 -1.67
CA MET A 139 0.91 -8.93 -2.22
C MET A 139 0.16 -9.58 -3.38
N VAL A 140 0.88 -9.88 -4.47
CA VAL A 140 0.39 -10.66 -5.61
C VAL A 140 1.40 -11.75 -5.90
N PHE A 141 0.92 -12.98 -6.01
CA PHE A 141 1.75 -14.11 -6.36
C PHE A 141 1.03 -15.07 -7.29
N SER A 142 1.79 -15.86 -8.02
CA SER A 142 1.24 -16.91 -8.88
C SER A 142 1.71 -18.28 -8.42
N ILE A 143 0.83 -19.27 -8.53
CA ILE A 143 1.18 -20.68 -8.47
C ILE A 143 1.15 -21.20 -9.90
N ASN A 144 2.26 -21.79 -10.34
CA ASN A 144 2.44 -22.27 -11.69
C ASN A 144 2.93 -23.73 -11.71
N SER A 145 2.73 -24.41 -12.82
CA SER A 145 3.20 -25.79 -12.98
C SER A 145 4.03 -25.96 -14.24
N SER A 146 5.13 -26.68 -14.12
CA SER A 146 5.89 -27.23 -15.23
C SER A 146 5.37 -28.61 -15.69
N ASN A 147 4.50 -29.24 -14.88
CA ASN A 147 3.86 -30.50 -15.24
C ASN A 147 2.61 -30.22 -16.07
N LYS A 148 2.56 -30.71 -17.29
CA LYS A 148 1.43 -30.55 -18.23
C LYS A 148 0.11 -31.15 -17.74
N SER A 149 0.15 -32.09 -16.78
CA SER A 149 -1.05 -32.70 -16.20
C SER A 149 -1.73 -31.81 -15.15
N PHE A 150 -1.07 -30.74 -14.71
CA PHE A 150 -1.61 -29.80 -13.72
C PHE A 150 -1.99 -28.50 -14.43
N ASP A 151 -3.24 -28.42 -14.82
CA ASP A 151 -3.84 -27.24 -15.46
C ASP A 151 -4.23 -26.17 -14.45
N GLY A 152 -4.79 -25.06 -14.93
CA GLY A 152 -5.28 -23.98 -14.06
C GLY A 152 -6.32 -24.43 -13.06
N THR A 153 -7.21 -25.34 -13.46
CA THR A 153 -8.29 -25.87 -12.59
C THR A 153 -7.73 -26.64 -11.41
N PHE A 154 -6.72 -27.51 -11.65
CA PHE A 154 -6.02 -28.20 -10.60
C PHE A 154 -5.32 -27.24 -9.64
N LEU A 155 -4.58 -26.25 -10.20
CA LEU A 155 -3.84 -25.28 -9.40
C LEU A 155 -4.77 -24.41 -8.55
N GLN A 156 -5.93 -24.00 -9.09
CA GLN A 156 -6.95 -23.25 -8.36
C GLN A 156 -7.50 -24.07 -7.18
N ASN A 157 -7.91 -25.30 -7.46
CA ASN A 157 -8.45 -26.18 -6.42
C ASN A 157 -7.42 -26.47 -5.32
N TYR A 158 -6.15 -26.72 -5.72
CA TYR A 158 -5.05 -26.92 -4.78
C TYR A 158 -4.85 -25.68 -3.89
N ALA A 159 -4.88 -24.49 -4.47
CA ALA A 159 -4.74 -23.24 -3.73
C ALA A 159 -5.92 -23.01 -2.77
N ASN A 160 -7.15 -23.25 -3.22
CA ASN A 160 -8.37 -23.10 -2.41
C ASN A 160 -8.37 -24.00 -1.17
N ILE A 161 -7.80 -25.20 -1.29
CA ILE A 161 -7.76 -26.17 -0.18
C ILE A 161 -6.55 -25.95 0.73
N ASN A 162 -5.37 -25.71 0.16
CA ASN A 162 -4.12 -25.78 0.90
C ASN A 162 -3.47 -24.42 1.20
N VAL A 163 -3.60 -23.42 0.31
CA VAL A 163 -2.85 -22.15 0.42
C VAL A 163 -3.72 -21.03 0.98
N ILE A 164 -4.87 -20.79 0.38
CA ILE A 164 -5.75 -19.69 0.76
C ILE A 164 -6.19 -19.76 2.23
N PRO A 165 -6.60 -20.93 2.77
CA PRO A 165 -7.00 -21.02 4.18
C PRO A 165 -5.84 -20.77 5.16
N MET A 166 -4.61 -21.10 4.77
CA MET A 166 -3.43 -20.81 5.60
C MET A 166 -3.16 -19.31 5.65
N LEU A 167 -3.23 -18.63 4.51
CA LEU A 167 -3.02 -17.18 4.42
C LEU A 167 -4.13 -16.39 5.12
N LYS A 168 -5.39 -16.79 5.00
CA LYS A 168 -6.51 -16.13 5.69
C LYS A 168 -6.44 -16.19 7.22
N ARG A 169 -5.60 -17.09 7.78
CA ARG A 169 -5.38 -17.18 9.23
C ARG A 169 -4.27 -16.25 9.74
N VAL A 170 -3.49 -15.68 8.84
CA VAL A 170 -2.43 -14.73 9.20
C VAL A 170 -3.09 -13.47 9.76
N ASN A 171 -2.58 -13.00 10.90
CA ASN A 171 -3.10 -11.80 11.53
C ASN A 171 -2.87 -10.57 10.63
N GLY A 172 -3.93 -9.82 10.38
CA GLY A 172 -3.88 -8.65 9.51
C GLY A 172 -4.26 -8.91 8.05
N VAL A 173 -4.44 -10.15 7.63
CA VAL A 173 -5.00 -10.48 6.31
C VAL A 173 -6.50 -10.23 6.34
N GLY A 174 -6.97 -9.34 5.46
CA GLY A 174 -8.40 -9.05 5.28
C GLY A 174 -9.07 -10.04 4.35
N ASP A 175 -8.43 -10.35 3.22
CA ASP A 175 -8.90 -11.36 2.27
C ASP A 175 -7.75 -11.90 1.41
N VAL A 176 -7.97 -13.06 0.82
CA VAL A 176 -7.11 -13.67 -0.21
C VAL A 176 -8.01 -14.11 -1.35
N GLN A 177 -7.78 -13.55 -2.54
CA GLN A 177 -8.61 -13.79 -3.71
C GLN A 177 -7.76 -14.34 -4.87
N ALA A 178 -8.26 -15.37 -5.54
CA ALA A 178 -7.75 -15.78 -6.84
C ALA A 178 -8.39 -14.93 -7.95
N PHE A 179 -7.60 -14.53 -8.95
CA PHE A 179 -8.10 -13.84 -10.12
C PHE A 179 -8.66 -14.88 -11.11
N GLY A 180 -9.98 -15.04 -11.14
CA GLY A 180 -10.68 -16.01 -11.97
C GLY A 180 -11.30 -17.16 -11.17
N THR A 181 -12.28 -17.82 -11.75
CA THR A 181 -13.06 -18.90 -11.14
C THR A 181 -12.85 -20.19 -11.92
N GLN A 182 -11.70 -20.84 -11.70
CA GLN A 182 -11.40 -22.13 -12.34
C GLN A 182 -11.64 -23.31 -11.38
N ASP A 183 -12.65 -23.21 -10.53
CA ASP A 183 -13.04 -24.31 -9.64
C ASP A 183 -13.56 -25.51 -10.45
N TYR A 184 -13.38 -26.72 -9.90
CA TYR A 184 -13.92 -27.90 -10.53
C TYR A 184 -15.46 -27.87 -10.58
N SER A 185 -15.97 -28.18 -11.76
CA SER A 185 -17.40 -28.34 -12.00
C SER A 185 -17.68 -29.50 -12.93
N MET A 186 -18.84 -30.17 -12.73
CA MET A 186 -19.30 -31.16 -13.65
C MET A 186 -19.89 -30.47 -14.89
N ARG A 187 -19.23 -30.63 -16.04
CA ARG A 187 -19.63 -30.02 -17.30
C ARG A 187 -20.48 -31.01 -18.11
N ILE A 188 -21.66 -30.56 -18.50
CA ILE A 188 -22.59 -31.32 -19.28
C ILE A 188 -22.77 -30.63 -20.62
N TRP A 189 -22.12 -31.18 -21.66
CA TRP A 189 -22.17 -30.65 -23.00
C TRP A 189 -23.31 -31.30 -23.77
N LEU A 190 -24.43 -30.58 -23.91
CA LEU A 190 -25.63 -31.04 -24.58
C LEU A 190 -25.36 -31.23 -26.09
N ARG A 191 -25.95 -32.25 -26.65
CA ARG A 191 -25.96 -32.53 -28.11
C ARG A 191 -27.35 -32.19 -28.70
N PRO A 192 -27.50 -30.99 -29.29
CA PRO A 192 -28.82 -30.52 -29.76
C PRO A 192 -29.49 -31.48 -30.75
N ASP A 193 -28.74 -32.09 -31.67
CA ASP A 193 -29.25 -33.03 -32.67
C ASP A 193 -29.83 -34.29 -32.01
N ALA A 194 -29.13 -34.83 -31.00
CA ALA A 194 -29.62 -35.97 -30.24
C ALA A 194 -30.85 -35.59 -29.42
N MET A 195 -30.85 -34.43 -28.76
CA MET A 195 -31.99 -33.94 -27.98
C MET A 195 -33.22 -33.76 -28.87
N ALA A 196 -33.07 -33.17 -30.06
CA ALA A 196 -34.16 -32.99 -31.01
C ALA A 196 -34.73 -34.33 -31.46
N SER A 197 -33.90 -35.36 -31.67
CA SER A 197 -34.34 -36.72 -32.05
C SER A 197 -35.22 -37.39 -31.00
N TYR A 198 -35.03 -37.04 -29.71
CA TYR A 198 -35.83 -37.55 -28.60
C TYR A 198 -36.94 -36.58 -28.13
N GLY A 199 -37.11 -35.44 -28.82
CA GLY A 199 -38.09 -34.41 -28.46
C GLY A 199 -37.85 -33.78 -27.10
N LEU A 200 -36.56 -33.55 -26.75
CA LEU A 200 -36.14 -32.97 -25.48
C LEU A 200 -35.79 -31.49 -25.61
N VAL A 201 -36.05 -30.74 -24.57
CA VAL A 201 -35.60 -29.38 -24.38
C VAL A 201 -34.57 -29.33 -23.24
N PRO A 202 -33.72 -28.30 -23.16
CA PRO A 202 -32.70 -28.16 -22.07
C PRO A 202 -33.30 -28.27 -20.67
N ASP A 203 -34.53 -27.80 -20.47
CA ASP A 203 -35.22 -27.83 -19.18
C ASP A 203 -35.50 -29.26 -18.71
N ASP A 204 -35.76 -30.22 -19.63
CA ASP A 204 -35.94 -31.62 -19.25
C ASP A 204 -34.70 -32.19 -18.58
N ILE A 205 -33.51 -31.79 -19.06
CA ILE A 205 -32.25 -32.23 -18.51
C ILE A 205 -32.00 -31.54 -17.17
N THR A 206 -32.25 -30.22 -17.09
CA THR A 206 -32.09 -29.44 -15.85
C THR A 206 -33.00 -30.01 -14.74
N ASN A 207 -34.26 -30.36 -15.06
CA ASN A 207 -35.19 -30.97 -14.12
C ASN A 207 -34.70 -32.35 -13.67
N ALA A 208 -34.28 -33.20 -14.61
CA ALA A 208 -33.76 -34.54 -14.28
C ALA A 208 -32.51 -34.47 -13.38
N LEU A 209 -31.62 -33.48 -13.60
CA LEU A 209 -30.50 -33.21 -12.74
C LEU A 209 -30.92 -32.74 -11.34
N ALA A 210 -31.90 -31.82 -11.25
CA ALA A 210 -32.40 -31.31 -9.99
C ALA A 210 -33.07 -32.39 -9.14
N GLU A 211 -33.75 -33.33 -9.78
CA GLU A 211 -34.44 -34.44 -9.10
C GLU A 211 -33.48 -35.54 -8.62
N GLN A 212 -32.43 -35.86 -9.39
CA GLN A 212 -31.58 -37.01 -9.12
C GLN A 212 -30.21 -36.64 -8.49
N ASN A 213 -29.81 -35.36 -8.56
CA ASN A 213 -28.59 -34.86 -7.94
C ASN A 213 -28.90 -33.98 -6.72
N ILE A 214 -29.64 -34.54 -5.77
CA ILE A 214 -30.12 -33.83 -4.57
C ILE A 214 -29.54 -34.44 -3.31
N GLU A 215 -29.36 -33.64 -2.28
CA GLU A 215 -29.08 -34.10 -0.93
C GLU A 215 -30.41 -34.10 -0.15
N ALA A 216 -30.87 -35.28 0.24
CA ALA A 216 -32.12 -35.45 0.97
C ALA A 216 -31.85 -36.00 2.36
N ALA A 217 -32.70 -35.64 3.31
CA ALA A 217 -32.76 -36.23 4.64
C ALA A 217 -33.99 -37.14 4.74
N PRO A 218 -33.87 -38.40 4.33
CA PRO A 218 -35.02 -39.28 4.18
C PRO A 218 -35.62 -39.72 5.53
N GLY A 219 -34.98 -39.36 6.67
CA GLY A 219 -35.46 -39.66 8.00
C GLY A 219 -34.99 -41.01 8.56
N LYS A 220 -35.82 -41.62 9.39
CA LYS A 220 -35.54 -42.85 10.11
C LYS A 220 -36.71 -43.81 10.03
N ILE A 221 -36.41 -45.10 10.05
CA ILE A 221 -37.45 -46.17 10.15
C ILE A 221 -37.41 -46.74 11.56
N GLY A 222 -38.56 -47.00 12.14
CA GLY A 222 -38.71 -47.54 13.50
C GLY A 222 -38.82 -46.48 14.59
N GLU A 223 -39.01 -45.22 14.24
CA GLU A 223 -39.30 -44.13 15.18
C GLU A 223 -40.72 -44.26 15.72
N ASN A 224 -40.88 -44.12 17.03
CA ASN A 224 -42.16 -44.26 17.74
C ASN A 224 -42.88 -45.61 17.45
N SER A 225 -42.12 -46.70 17.32
CA SER A 225 -42.63 -48.06 17.10
C SER A 225 -42.13 -48.96 18.23
N ASN A 226 -42.84 -50.09 18.45
CA ASN A 226 -42.43 -51.11 19.44
C ASN A 226 -41.24 -51.95 18.97
N GLN A 227 -40.48 -51.51 17.99
CA GLN A 227 -39.30 -52.21 17.45
C GLN A 227 -38.06 -51.91 18.30
N SER A 228 -37.22 -52.92 18.50
CA SER A 228 -35.97 -52.79 19.25
C SER A 228 -34.88 -52.00 18.53
N PHE A 229 -35.04 -51.72 17.24
CA PHE A 229 -34.04 -51.08 16.41
C PHE A 229 -34.66 -49.93 15.61
N GLN A 230 -33.89 -48.83 15.52
CA GLN A 230 -34.18 -47.67 14.67
C GLN A 230 -33.10 -47.57 13.60
N PHE A 231 -33.48 -47.49 12.34
CA PHE A 231 -32.58 -47.41 11.21
C PHE A 231 -32.62 -46.00 10.62
N VAL A 232 -31.46 -45.32 10.55
CA VAL A 232 -31.29 -44.07 9.84
C VAL A 232 -31.14 -44.38 8.36
N LEU A 233 -32.05 -43.84 7.54
CA LEU A 233 -31.94 -43.97 6.10
C LEU A 233 -30.82 -43.08 5.57
N LYS A 234 -29.90 -43.64 4.78
CA LYS A 234 -28.87 -42.89 4.07
C LYS A 234 -29.28 -42.75 2.62
N TYR A 235 -29.33 -41.52 2.17
CA TYR A 235 -29.47 -41.22 0.74
C TYR A 235 -28.06 -41.18 0.11
N LYS A 236 -27.94 -41.50 -1.18
CA LYS A 236 -26.65 -41.50 -1.88
C LYS A 236 -26.02 -40.13 -1.90
N GLY A 237 -26.83 -39.06 -1.82
CA GLY A 237 -26.39 -37.68 -1.85
C GLY A 237 -26.05 -37.20 -3.27
N ARG A 238 -25.32 -36.08 -3.34
CA ARG A 238 -24.89 -35.51 -4.61
C ARG A 238 -23.95 -36.46 -5.35
N LEU A 239 -24.13 -36.55 -6.64
CA LEU A 239 -23.26 -37.32 -7.54
C LEU A 239 -21.87 -36.66 -7.62
N LYS A 240 -20.81 -37.48 -7.68
CA LYS A 240 -19.43 -36.99 -7.64
C LYS A 240 -18.59 -37.33 -8.87
N LEU A 241 -18.94 -38.44 -9.54
CA LEU A 241 -18.17 -38.93 -10.67
C LEU A 241 -18.92 -38.71 -11.98
N PRO A 242 -18.23 -38.42 -13.10
CA PRO A 242 -18.87 -38.24 -14.42
C PRO A 242 -19.80 -39.41 -14.79
N VAL A 243 -19.36 -40.65 -14.53
CA VAL A 243 -20.15 -41.86 -14.81
C VAL A 243 -21.48 -41.90 -14.05
N GLU A 244 -21.57 -41.30 -12.87
CA GLU A 244 -22.81 -41.23 -12.11
C GLU A 244 -23.78 -40.26 -12.77
N TYR A 245 -23.31 -39.13 -13.25
CA TYR A 245 -24.10 -38.16 -14.01
C TYR A 245 -24.55 -38.72 -15.36
N GLU A 246 -23.67 -39.44 -16.08
CA GLU A 246 -23.98 -40.11 -17.35
C GLU A 246 -25.15 -41.07 -17.23
N ASN A 247 -25.36 -41.65 -16.05
CA ASN A 247 -26.40 -42.61 -15.79
C ASN A 247 -27.73 -42.00 -15.28
N ILE A 248 -27.83 -40.67 -15.14
CA ILE A 248 -29.09 -39.98 -14.83
C ILE A 248 -30.12 -40.31 -15.87
N ILE A 249 -31.33 -40.68 -15.43
CA ILE A 249 -32.46 -41.02 -16.29
C ILE A 249 -33.19 -39.72 -16.63
N ILE A 250 -33.29 -39.40 -17.94
CA ILE A 250 -34.01 -38.23 -18.41
C ILE A 250 -35.47 -38.59 -18.71
N LYS A 251 -35.70 -39.74 -19.36
CA LYS A 251 -37.04 -40.19 -19.75
C LYS A 251 -37.11 -41.71 -19.72
N ALA A 252 -38.24 -42.23 -19.33
CA ALA A 252 -38.59 -43.66 -19.45
C ALA A 252 -39.72 -43.81 -20.43
N ASP A 253 -39.61 -44.75 -21.34
CA ASP A 253 -40.71 -45.13 -22.27
C ASP A 253 -41.64 -46.12 -21.60
N SER A 254 -42.87 -46.22 -22.12
CA SER A 254 -43.88 -47.18 -21.71
C SER A 254 -43.42 -48.64 -21.89
N THR A 255 -42.41 -48.89 -22.72
CA THR A 255 -41.79 -50.22 -22.92
C THR A 255 -40.68 -50.53 -21.94
N GLY A 256 -40.36 -49.63 -21.00
CA GLY A 256 -39.28 -49.80 -20.03
C GLY A 256 -37.86 -49.38 -20.53
N GLN A 257 -37.76 -48.82 -21.73
CA GLN A 257 -36.49 -48.28 -22.20
C GLN A 257 -36.18 -46.97 -21.49
N LEU A 258 -34.94 -46.85 -21.01
CA LEU A 258 -34.47 -45.68 -20.27
C LEU A 258 -33.52 -44.84 -21.15
N LEU A 259 -33.90 -43.61 -21.37
CA LEU A 259 -33.03 -42.59 -21.97
C LEU A 259 -32.16 -41.95 -20.89
N ARG A 260 -30.85 -42.05 -21.01
CA ARG A 260 -29.89 -41.56 -20.02
C ARG A 260 -29.20 -40.31 -20.53
N LEU A 261 -28.62 -39.54 -19.60
CA LEU A 261 -27.90 -38.32 -19.92
C LEU A 261 -26.75 -38.53 -20.92
N LYS A 262 -26.02 -39.64 -20.85
CA LYS A 262 -24.95 -40.01 -21.81
C LYS A 262 -25.43 -40.10 -23.25
N ASP A 263 -26.70 -40.38 -23.48
CA ASP A 263 -27.28 -40.57 -24.83
C ASP A 263 -27.45 -39.22 -25.53
N VAL A 264 -27.64 -38.13 -24.78
CA VAL A 264 -27.92 -36.78 -25.27
C VAL A 264 -26.89 -35.73 -24.86
N ALA A 265 -25.90 -36.09 -24.03
CA ALA A 265 -24.84 -35.19 -23.57
C ALA A 265 -23.52 -35.92 -23.37
N ARG A 266 -22.41 -35.14 -23.37
CA ARG A 266 -21.11 -35.57 -22.90
C ARG A 266 -20.88 -34.98 -21.50
N VAL A 267 -20.47 -35.79 -20.56
CA VAL A 267 -20.21 -35.39 -19.20
C VAL A 267 -18.73 -35.49 -18.91
N GLU A 268 -18.16 -34.43 -18.34
CA GLU A 268 -16.75 -34.42 -17.94
C GLU A 268 -16.55 -33.54 -16.71
N LEU A 269 -15.52 -33.82 -15.92
CA LEU A 269 -15.06 -32.95 -14.86
C LEU A 269 -14.17 -31.89 -15.50
N GLY A 270 -14.59 -30.64 -15.42
CA GLY A 270 -13.90 -29.50 -16.03
C GLY A 270 -13.90 -28.28 -15.13
N SER A 271 -13.66 -27.10 -15.69
CA SER A 271 -13.70 -25.83 -14.97
C SER A 271 -15.12 -25.28 -14.87
N LEU A 272 -15.41 -24.61 -13.77
CA LEU A 272 -16.67 -23.87 -13.58
C LEU A 272 -16.82 -22.77 -14.62
N ASP A 273 -15.72 -22.08 -14.95
CA ASP A 273 -15.67 -21.01 -15.93
C ASP A 273 -14.44 -21.16 -16.83
N TYR A 274 -14.61 -20.83 -18.09
CA TYR A 274 -13.56 -20.81 -19.12
C TYR A 274 -13.31 -19.39 -19.66
N SER A 275 -13.94 -18.37 -19.05
CA SER A 275 -13.84 -16.98 -19.51
C SER A 275 -12.47 -16.35 -19.24
N VAL A 276 -11.70 -16.90 -18.30
CA VAL A 276 -10.38 -16.38 -17.90
C VAL A 276 -9.32 -17.47 -18.04
N THR A 277 -8.20 -17.13 -18.66
CA THR A 277 -6.99 -17.98 -18.71
C THR A 277 -5.77 -17.24 -18.21
N MET A 278 -4.92 -17.93 -17.47
CA MET A 278 -3.72 -17.33 -16.87
C MET A 278 -2.47 -18.14 -17.22
N SER A 279 -1.37 -17.43 -17.38
CA SER A 279 -0.05 -18.07 -17.51
C SER A 279 1.04 -17.17 -16.93
N THR A 280 2.04 -17.79 -16.31
CA THR A 280 3.25 -17.13 -15.85
C THR A 280 4.42 -17.69 -16.62
N ASP A 281 5.13 -16.83 -17.34
CA ASP A 281 6.28 -17.23 -18.15
C ASP A 281 6.00 -18.43 -19.06
N ASN A 282 4.86 -18.43 -19.74
CA ASN A 282 4.36 -19.48 -20.63
C ASN A 282 4.03 -20.83 -19.93
N LYS A 283 3.89 -20.84 -18.60
CA LYS A 283 3.43 -22.01 -17.84
C LYS A 283 2.00 -21.77 -17.36
N PRO A 284 1.14 -22.80 -17.35
CA PRO A 284 -0.18 -22.67 -16.70
C PRO A 284 -0.03 -22.17 -15.28
N SER A 285 -0.81 -21.18 -14.92
CA SER A 285 -0.74 -20.57 -13.59
C SER A 285 -2.09 -20.06 -13.13
N ILE A 286 -2.19 -19.86 -11.82
CA ILE A 286 -3.23 -19.05 -11.18
C ILE A 286 -2.56 -17.89 -10.47
N VAL A 287 -3.24 -16.76 -10.41
CA VAL A 287 -2.77 -15.53 -9.76
C VAL A 287 -3.66 -15.24 -8.57
N MET A 288 -3.02 -14.90 -7.46
CA MET A 288 -3.72 -14.59 -6.20
C MET A 288 -3.25 -13.26 -5.65
N GLY A 289 -4.20 -12.47 -5.10
CA GLY A 289 -3.95 -11.25 -4.38
C GLY A 289 -4.25 -11.41 -2.91
N VAL A 290 -3.38 -10.86 -2.06
CA VAL A 290 -3.59 -10.74 -0.61
C VAL A 290 -3.93 -9.30 -0.29
N PHE A 291 -5.04 -9.11 0.40
CA PHE A 291 -5.55 -7.81 0.81
C PHE A 291 -5.38 -7.63 2.32
N GLN A 292 -4.91 -6.47 2.71
CA GLN A 292 -4.71 -6.12 4.11
C GLN A 292 -6.05 -5.82 4.80
N ALA A 293 -6.17 -6.16 6.08
CA ALA A 293 -7.26 -5.68 6.93
C ALA A 293 -6.98 -4.26 7.45
N ALA A 294 -8.03 -3.44 7.61
CA ALA A 294 -7.91 -2.05 8.08
C ALA A 294 -7.16 -1.94 9.40
N GLY A 295 -6.28 -0.95 9.52
CA GLY A 295 -5.56 -0.63 10.75
C GLY A 295 -4.50 -1.64 11.18
N THR A 296 -4.14 -2.61 10.33
CA THR A 296 -3.12 -3.62 10.64
C THR A 296 -1.74 -3.23 10.11
N ASN A 297 -0.70 -3.87 10.64
CA ASN A 297 0.67 -3.64 10.18
C ASN A 297 0.95 -4.45 8.91
N ALA A 298 0.94 -3.78 7.75
CA ALA A 298 1.20 -4.40 6.45
C ALA A 298 2.54 -5.12 6.39
N HIS A 299 3.60 -4.48 6.89
CA HIS A 299 4.95 -5.04 6.86
C HIS A 299 5.06 -6.36 7.62
N ALA A 300 4.56 -6.39 8.86
CA ALA A 300 4.59 -7.59 9.69
C ALA A 300 3.72 -8.71 9.09
N MET A 301 2.52 -8.36 8.60
CA MET A 301 1.60 -9.29 7.97
C MET A 301 2.20 -9.93 6.70
N ILE A 302 2.80 -9.14 5.81
CA ILE A 302 3.44 -9.65 4.58
C ILE A 302 4.58 -10.62 4.94
N LYS A 303 5.41 -10.27 5.93
CA LYS A 303 6.50 -11.12 6.39
C LYS A 303 6.01 -12.46 6.96
N GLU A 304 4.88 -12.44 7.65
CA GLU A 304 4.24 -13.66 8.14
C GLU A 304 3.63 -14.45 6.97
N CYS A 305 2.99 -13.79 6.00
CA CYS A 305 2.52 -14.43 4.77
C CYS A 305 3.66 -15.11 4.00
N ASP A 306 4.82 -14.46 3.85
CA ASP A 306 6.00 -15.05 3.20
C ASP A 306 6.45 -16.33 3.92
N SER A 307 6.45 -16.34 5.24
CA SER A 307 6.76 -17.53 6.05
C SER A 307 5.75 -18.67 5.84
N VAL A 308 4.46 -18.33 5.81
CA VAL A 308 3.37 -19.29 5.55
C VAL A 308 3.50 -19.85 4.14
N ILE A 309 3.75 -19.01 3.15
CA ILE A 309 3.96 -19.40 1.76
C ILE A 309 5.18 -20.32 1.62
N ALA A 310 6.29 -19.97 2.25
CA ALA A 310 7.50 -20.82 2.26
C ALA A 310 7.23 -22.20 2.89
N THR A 311 6.36 -22.26 3.89
CA THR A 311 5.91 -23.51 4.50
C THR A 311 5.00 -24.31 3.57
N ALA A 312 4.03 -23.66 2.94
CA ALA A 312 3.14 -24.28 1.97
C ALA A 312 3.91 -24.82 0.74
N ALA A 313 4.92 -24.08 0.28
CA ALA A 313 5.75 -24.48 -0.86
C ALA A 313 6.50 -25.81 -0.65
N ARG A 314 6.82 -26.18 0.58
CA ARG A 314 7.44 -27.48 0.92
C ARG A 314 6.51 -28.67 0.66
N SER A 315 5.21 -28.41 0.64
CA SER A 315 4.17 -29.43 0.42
C SER A 315 3.63 -29.43 -1.01
N PHE A 316 4.21 -28.64 -1.90
CA PHE A 316 3.75 -28.58 -3.29
C PHE A 316 4.01 -29.89 -4.03
N PRO A 317 3.09 -30.33 -4.89
CA PRO A 317 3.32 -31.45 -5.78
C PRO A 317 4.54 -31.20 -6.69
N PRO A 318 5.25 -32.26 -7.11
CA PRO A 318 6.38 -32.12 -8.03
C PRO A 318 6.03 -31.36 -9.29
N GLY A 319 6.80 -30.32 -9.61
CA GLY A 319 6.60 -29.46 -10.76
C GLY A 319 5.69 -28.23 -10.50
N VAL A 320 5.11 -28.12 -9.33
CA VAL A 320 4.39 -26.90 -8.91
C VAL A 320 5.38 -25.96 -8.20
N SER A 321 5.33 -24.69 -8.57
CA SER A 321 6.15 -23.64 -7.98
C SER A 321 5.33 -22.36 -7.80
N MET A 322 5.82 -21.48 -6.93
CA MET A 322 5.22 -20.17 -6.69
C MET A 322 6.20 -19.08 -7.11
N ASN A 323 5.68 -18.03 -7.71
CA ASN A 323 6.43 -16.82 -8.06
C ASN A 323 5.76 -15.62 -7.40
N MET A 324 6.53 -14.84 -6.63
CA MET A 324 6.11 -13.52 -6.18
C MET A 324 6.12 -12.56 -7.37
N ILE A 325 4.99 -11.88 -7.59
CA ILE A 325 4.82 -10.93 -8.68
C ILE A 325 4.96 -9.51 -8.14
N PHE A 326 4.33 -9.24 -7.01
CA PHE A 326 4.36 -7.95 -6.33
C PHE A 326 4.28 -8.15 -4.81
N THR A 327 5.08 -7.40 -4.09
CA THR A 327 4.95 -7.26 -2.64
C THR A 327 5.27 -5.82 -2.23
N ALA A 328 4.38 -5.23 -1.46
CA ALA A 328 4.57 -3.88 -0.95
C ALA A 328 5.82 -3.76 -0.05
N ASN A 329 6.22 -4.85 0.62
CA ASN A 329 7.40 -4.86 1.49
C ASN A 329 8.69 -4.61 0.73
N GLN A 330 8.85 -5.09 -0.51
CA GLN A 330 10.09 -4.90 -1.26
C GLN A 330 10.41 -3.40 -1.44
N PHE A 331 9.40 -2.63 -1.85
CA PHE A 331 9.55 -1.19 -2.00
C PHE A 331 9.64 -0.47 -0.64
N LEU A 332 8.82 -0.89 0.32
CA LEU A 332 8.76 -0.31 1.66
C LEU A 332 10.09 -0.47 2.41
N ASP A 333 10.66 -1.67 2.43
CA ASP A 333 11.93 -1.96 3.11
C ASP A 333 13.08 -1.14 2.54
N ILE A 334 13.19 -1.06 1.21
CA ILE A 334 14.23 -0.28 0.55
C ILE A 334 14.04 1.22 0.83
N SER A 335 12.80 1.71 0.75
CA SER A 335 12.49 3.11 1.00
C SER A 335 12.77 3.51 2.45
N ILE A 336 12.34 2.70 3.43
CA ILE A 336 12.64 2.95 4.84
C ILE A 336 14.14 2.89 5.10
N HIS A 337 14.83 1.87 4.57
CA HIS A 337 16.27 1.74 4.73
C HIS A 337 17.01 2.97 4.19
N LYS A 338 16.61 3.44 2.99
CA LYS A 338 17.20 4.64 2.37
C LYS A 338 16.93 5.91 3.17
N VAL A 339 15.73 6.07 3.74
CA VAL A 339 15.41 7.22 4.58
C VAL A 339 16.18 7.16 5.89
N VAL A 340 16.30 6.00 6.53
CA VAL A 340 17.12 5.83 7.75
C VAL A 340 18.60 6.10 7.45
N GLU A 341 19.13 5.62 6.34
CA GLU A 341 20.49 5.94 5.88
C GLU A 341 20.66 7.46 5.71
N THR A 342 19.74 8.11 5.01
CA THR A 342 19.73 9.58 4.82
C THR A 342 19.66 10.33 6.14
N LEU A 343 18.88 9.84 7.11
CA LEU A 343 18.76 10.42 8.44
C LEU A 343 20.10 10.35 9.19
N ILE A 344 20.80 9.22 9.09
CA ILE A 344 22.14 9.05 9.67
C ILE A 344 23.15 9.94 8.95
N GLU A 345 23.15 9.98 7.62
CA GLU A 345 24.01 10.85 6.82
C GLU A 345 23.78 12.33 7.16
N ALA A 346 22.53 12.77 7.24
CA ALA A 346 22.18 14.13 7.61
C ALA A 346 22.67 14.47 9.02
N PHE A 347 22.50 13.57 9.98
CA PHE A 347 23.01 13.75 11.34
C PHE A 347 24.53 13.85 11.40
N ILE A 348 25.25 12.99 10.67
CA ILE A 348 26.72 13.04 10.59
C ILE A 348 27.17 14.34 9.92
N LEU A 349 26.58 14.73 8.80
CA LEU A 349 26.90 15.95 8.08
C LEU A 349 26.71 17.19 8.98
N VAL A 350 25.55 17.27 9.63
CA VAL A 350 25.25 18.37 10.58
C VAL A 350 26.27 18.39 11.72
N SER A 351 26.62 17.24 12.29
CA SER A 351 27.61 17.14 13.36
C SER A 351 29.01 17.61 12.90
N ILE A 352 29.41 17.26 11.67
CA ILE A 352 30.67 17.74 11.06
C ILE A 352 30.65 19.25 10.87
N VAL A 353 29.55 19.80 10.33
CA VAL A 353 29.41 21.26 10.13
C VAL A 353 29.51 21.97 11.48
N VAL A 354 28.76 21.53 12.48
CA VAL A 354 28.83 22.10 13.85
C VAL A 354 30.22 22.02 14.40
N PHE A 355 30.94 20.89 14.23
CA PHE A 355 32.32 20.73 14.68
C PHE A 355 33.30 21.71 13.99
N VAL A 356 33.15 21.93 12.69
CA VAL A 356 34.01 22.88 11.94
C VAL A 356 33.80 24.31 12.41
N PHE A 357 32.54 24.69 12.76
CA PHE A 357 32.24 26.03 13.24
C PHE A 357 32.64 26.25 14.70
N LEU A 358 32.31 25.31 15.59
CA LEU A 358 32.63 25.43 17.03
C LEU A 358 34.07 25.06 17.37
N GLN A 359 34.77 24.27 16.53
CA GLN A 359 36.16 23.84 16.67
C GLN A 359 36.49 23.19 18.04
N ASP A 360 35.47 22.72 18.75
CA ASP A 360 35.58 22.04 20.03
C ASP A 360 34.66 20.83 20.08
N LEU A 361 35.24 19.66 20.37
CA LEU A 361 34.50 18.38 20.39
C LEU A 361 33.43 18.33 21.49
N ARG A 362 33.67 18.96 22.64
CA ARG A 362 32.73 18.98 23.75
C ARG A 362 31.51 19.81 23.44
N SER A 363 31.70 20.92 22.77
CA SER A 363 30.64 21.80 22.31
C SER A 363 29.79 21.11 21.23
N THR A 364 30.44 20.37 20.33
CA THR A 364 29.78 19.60 19.27
C THR A 364 28.93 18.41 19.82
N LEU A 365 29.39 17.81 20.93
CA LEU A 365 28.71 16.68 21.54
C LEU A 365 27.32 17.06 22.10
N ILE A 366 27.11 18.33 22.46
CA ILE A 366 25.87 18.81 23.05
C ILE A 366 24.71 18.74 22.02
N PRO A 367 24.79 19.37 20.83
CA PRO A 367 23.80 19.17 19.77
C PRO A 367 23.70 17.71 19.30
N ALA A 368 24.83 16.99 19.24
CA ALA A 368 24.87 15.60 18.84
C ALA A 368 24.10 14.65 19.79
N ILE A 369 23.93 15.03 21.06
CA ILE A 369 23.07 14.31 22.00
C ILE A 369 21.63 14.82 21.92
N ALA A 370 21.41 16.12 21.79
CA ALA A 370 20.08 16.73 21.83
C ALA A 370 19.22 16.29 20.63
N VAL A 371 19.80 16.15 19.44
CA VAL A 371 19.06 15.77 18.21
C VAL A 371 18.47 14.36 18.28
N PRO A 372 19.22 13.29 18.61
CA PRO A 372 18.64 11.97 18.78
C PRO A 372 17.54 11.92 19.86
N VAL A 373 17.70 12.65 20.97
CA VAL A 373 16.67 12.73 22.00
C VAL A 373 15.37 13.32 21.46
N ALA A 374 15.45 14.38 20.66
CA ALA A 374 14.25 14.99 20.05
C ALA A 374 13.60 14.08 19.03
N ILE A 375 14.39 13.47 18.14
CA ILE A 375 13.86 12.61 17.07
C ILE A 375 13.23 11.34 17.65
N VAL A 376 13.96 10.64 18.54
CA VAL A 376 13.43 9.42 19.17
C VAL A 376 12.22 9.74 20.04
N GLY A 377 12.28 10.82 20.82
CA GLY A 377 11.14 11.26 21.65
C GLY A 377 9.88 11.57 20.85
N THR A 378 10.03 11.98 19.59
CA THR A 378 8.89 12.27 18.70
C THR A 378 8.03 11.04 18.46
N PHE A 379 8.60 9.83 18.33
CA PHE A 379 7.83 8.60 18.12
C PHE A 379 6.84 8.28 19.22
N PHE A 380 7.10 8.67 20.47
CA PHE A 380 6.13 8.52 21.54
C PHE A 380 4.83 9.28 21.25
N PHE A 381 4.94 10.53 20.83
CA PHE A 381 3.77 11.36 20.53
C PHE A 381 3.08 10.92 19.24
N LEU A 382 3.85 10.48 18.24
CA LEU A 382 3.26 9.92 17.02
C LEU A 382 2.41 8.68 17.32
N ASN A 383 2.91 7.80 18.20
CA ASN A 383 2.14 6.64 18.65
C ASN A 383 0.88 7.05 19.42
N LEU A 384 0.98 8.06 20.30
CA LEU A 384 -0.16 8.60 21.06
C LEU A 384 -1.24 9.19 20.13
N PHE A 385 -0.86 9.78 19.01
CA PHE A 385 -1.78 10.31 18.00
C PHE A 385 -2.32 9.23 17.04
N GLY A 386 -1.92 7.97 17.21
CA GLY A 386 -2.33 6.87 16.35
C GLY A 386 -1.74 6.95 14.93
N PHE A 387 -0.55 7.56 14.78
CA PHE A 387 0.13 7.65 13.49
C PHE A 387 0.90 6.36 13.19
N THR A 388 1.23 6.17 11.90
CA THR A 388 2.06 5.07 11.44
C THR A 388 3.47 5.57 11.12
N ILE A 389 4.45 4.67 11.17
CA ILE A 389 5.76 4.92 10.56
C ILE A 389 5.58 4.76 9.06
N ASN A 390 5.71 5.86 8.33
CA ASN A 390 5.58 5.89 6.88
C ASN A 390 6.57 6.88 6.27
N LEU A 391 6.66 6.89 4.94
CA LEU A 391 7.62 7.75 4.25
C LEU A 391 7.46 9.22 4.62
N LEU A 392 6.23 9.70 4.87
CA LEU A 392 6.00 11.11 5.23
C LEU A 392 6.50 11.46 6.61
N THR A 393 6.18 10.61 7.61
CA THR A 393 6.65 10.82 8.98
C THR A 393 8.17 10.75 9.06
N LEU A 394 8.79 9.85 8.28
CA LEU A 394 10.24 9.75 8.19
C LEU A 394 10.87 10.95 7.46
N PHE A 395 10.30 11.43 6.35
CA PHE A 395 10.78 12.65 5.68
C PHE A 395 10.62 13.89 6.56
N ALA A 396 9.54 13.97 7.33
CA ALA A 396 9.36 15.02 8.33
C ALA A 396 10.49 14.98 9.38
N LEU A 397 10.89 13.80 9.83
CA LEU A 397 12.01 13.65 10.78
C LEU A 397 13.36 14.01 10.16
N VAL A 398 13.61 13.66 8.90
CA VAL A 398 14.82 14.10 8.18
C VAL A 398 14.90 15.63 8.11
N LEU A 399 13.79 16.27 7.76
CA LEU A 399 13.68 17.74 7.74
C LEU A 399 13.83 18.32 9.16
N ALA A 400 13.26 17.65 10.15
CA ALA A 400 13.35 18.08 11.55
C ALA A 400 14.80 18.13 12.07
N ILE A 401 15.72 17.26 11.59
CA ILE A 401 17.14 17.29 12.02
C ILE A 401 17.73 18.68 11.82
N GLY A 402 17.52 19.28 10.64
CA GLY A 402 18.05 20.60 10.32
C GLY A 402 17.49 21.71 11.21
N ILE A 403 16.22 21.59 11.61
CA ILE A 403 15.55 22.60 12.45
C ILE A 403 15.90 22.40 13.92
N VAL A 404 15.88 21.14 14.39
CA VAL A 404 16.12 20.76 15.80
C VAL A 404 17.55 21.07 16.26
N VAL A 405 18.52 20.91 15.36
CA VAL A 405 19.92 21.18 15.71
C VAL A 405 20.18 22.66 16.00
N ASP A 406 19.44 23.55 15.34
CA ASP A 406 19.63 25.00 15.45
C ASP A 406 19.40 25.51 16.88
N ASP A 407 18.34 25.03 17.55
CA ASP A 407 18.05 25.36 18.94
C ASP A 407 19.24 25.03 19.89
N ALA A 408 19.83 23.86 19.70
CA ALA A 408 20.96 23.44 20.52
C ALA A 408 22.24 24.24 20.20
N ILE A 409 22.48 24.60 18.93
CA ILE A 409 23.63 25.42 18.49
C ILE A 409 23.56 26.82 19.11
N VAL A 410 22.39 27.46 19.05
CA VAL A 410 22.17 28.81 19.61
C VAL A 410 22.49 28.83 21.11
N VAL A 411 22.09 27.79 21.86
CA VAL A 411 22.42 27.69 23.29
C VAL A 411 23.93 27.56 23.51
N VAL A 412 24.59 26.65 22.78
CA VAL A 412 26.04 26.41 22.91
C VAL A 412 26.83 27.66 22.55
N GLU A 413 26.47 28.33 21.44
CA GLU A 413 27.14 29.56 20.98
C GLU A 413 26.99 30.70 21.99
N ALA A 414 25.78 30.91 22.54
CA ALA A 414 25.55 31.92 23.56
C ALA A 414 26.37 31.66 24.82
N VAL A 415 26.49 30.41 25.25
CA VAL A 415 27.32 30.04 26.41
C VAL A 415 28.80 30.25 26.12
N HIS A 416 29.28 29.87 24.94
CA HIS A 416 30.66 30.16 24.51
C HIS A 416 30.98 31.65 24.51
N ALA A 417 30.09 32.48 23.96
CA ALA A 417 30.24 33.92 23.97
C ALA A 417 30.36 34.50 25.39
N LYS A 418 29.73 33.91 26.40
CA LYS A 418 29.87 34.30 27.81
C LYS A 418 31.14 33.76 28.45
N LEU A 419 31.59 32.56 28.09
CA LEU A 419 32.88 32.04 28.54
C LEU A 419 34.04 32.87 28.03
N ASP A 420 34.00 33.34 26.78
CA ASP A 420 35.00 34.24 26.20
C ASP A 420 34.99 35.63 26.84
N GLN A 421 33.87 36.08 27.44
CA GLN A 421 33.74 37.31 28.22
C GLN A 421 34.23 37.16 29.68
N HIS A 422 35.01 36.13 30.00
CA HIS A 422 35.63 35.90 31.31
C HIS A 422 34.65 35.48 32.43
N ALA A 423 33.57 34.75 32.13
CA ALA A 423 32.78 34.13 33.17
C ALA A 423 33.61 33.12 33.97
N PRO A 424 33.59 33.16 35.32
CA PRO A 424 34.45 32.35 36.17
C PRO A 424 34.19 30.86 36.10
N THR A 425 32.92 30.46 35.79
CA THR A 425 32.53 29.04 35.67
C THR A 425 31.60 28.82 34.50
N ALA A 426 31.59 27.60 33.95
CA ALA A 426 30.67 27.21 32.88
C ALA A 426 29.18 27.30 33.32
N THR A 427 28.89 27.02 34.58
CA THR A 427 27.55 27.14 35.17
C THR A 427 27.03 28.58 35.16
N GLU A 428 27.92 29.57 35.55
CA GLU A 428 27.56 30.96 35.56
C GLU A 428 27.41 31.55 34.16
N ALA A 429 28.31 31.16 33.25
CA ALA A 429 28.20 31.48 31.83
C ALA A 429 26.88 31.00 31.25
N THR A 430 26.48 29.75 31.58
CA THR A 430 25.21 29.14 31.09
C THR A 430 24.00 29.87 31.68
N LEU A 431 23.98 30.19 32.98
CA LEU A 431 22.89 30.93 33.60
C LEU A 431 22.69 32.31 32.96
N THR A 432 23.80 33.02 32.71
CA THR A 432 23.74 34.35 32.08
C THR A 432 23.29 34.28 30.65
N ALA A 433 23.81 33.33 29.85
CA ALA A 433 23.39 33.11 28.48
C ALA A 433 21.93 32.76 28.39
N MET A 434 21.44 31.81 29.20
CA MET A 434 20.06 31.40 29.17
C MET A 434 19.07 32.50 29.57
N ASN A 435 19.44 33.38 30.49
CA ASN A 435 18.62 34.55 30.80
C ASN A 435 18.42 35.50 29.63
N GLU A 436 19.42 35.60 28.75
CA GLU A 436 19.35 36.44 27.54
C GLU A 436 18.59 35.78 26.39
N ILE A 437 18.80 34.46 26.16
CA ILE A 437 18.29 33.79 24.94
C ILE A 437 17.01 32.97 25.13
N SER A 438 16.63 32.63 26.37
CA SER A 438 15.45 31.75 26.59
C SER A 438 14.16 32.30 25.97
N GLY A 439 13.93 33.60 26.03
CA GLY A 439 12.81 34.26 25.38
C GLY A 439 12.83 34.14 23.87
N ALA A 440 14.05 34.22 23.27
CA ALA A 440 14.22 34.05 21.82
C ALA A 440 13.95 32.60 21.40
N VAL A 441 14.46 31.60 22.12
CA VAL A 441 14.21 30.17 21.84
C VAL A 441 12.70 29.86 21.89
N ILE A 442 12.00 30.30 22.93
CA ILE A 442 10.55 30.13 23.05
C ILE A 442 9.82 30.79 21.88
N SER A 443 10.22 32.02 21.51
CA SER A 443 9.59 32.75 20.40
C SER A 443 9.80 32.06 19.06
N ILE A 444 11.01 31.56 18.77
CA ILE A 444 11.33 30.81 17.55
C ILE A 444 10.47 29.55 17.49
N THR A 445 10.42 28.78 18.56
CA THR A 445 9.63 27.55 18.63
C THR A 445 8.14 27.80 18.39
N LEU A 446 7.57 28.86 19.03
CA LEU A 446 6.16 29.20 18.84
C LEU A 446 5.87 29.64 17.40
N VAL A 447 6.76 30.41 16.78
CA VAL A 447 6.62 30.82 15.37
C VAL A 447 6.68 29.60 14.45
N MET A 448 7.64 28.70 14.65
CA MET A 448 7.74 27.48 13.86
C MET A 448 6.53 26.57 14.04
N ALA A 449 6.06 26.36 15.27
CA ALA A 449 4.85 25.59 15.53
C ALA A 449 3.61 26.24 14.89
N ALA A 450 3.51 27.58 14.94
CA ALA A 450 2.41 28.31 14.32
C ALA A 450 2.34 28.17 12.79
N VAL A 451 3.44 27.82 12.12
CA VAL A 451 3.43 27.51 10.68
C VAL A 451 2.84 26.14 10.40
N PHE A 452 3.17 25.13 11.22
CA PHE A 452 2.79 23.74 10.96
C PHE A 452 1.42 23.36 11.56
N VAL A 453 1.02 23.94 12.69
CA VAL A 453 -0.27 23.63 13.33
C VAL A 453 -1.49 23.90 12.44
N PRO A 454 -1.61 25.05 11.73
CA PRO A 454 -2.77 25.30 10.87
C PRO A 454 -2.98 24.28 9.77
N VAL A 455 -1.90 23.67 9.27
CA VAL A 455 -1.95 22.66 8.22
C VAL A 455 -2.71 21.40 8.70
N THR A 456 -2.79 21.17 9.99
CA THR A 456 -3.49 20.02 10.58
C THR A 456 -5.03 20.13 10.51
N PHE A 457 -5.56 21.30 10.21
CA PHE A 457 -7.01 21.55 10.06
C PHE A 457 -7.53 21.34 8.63
N ILE A 458 -6.64 21.02 7.68
CA ILE A 458 -7.03 20.65 6.32
C ILE A 458 -7.77 19.32 6.39
N THR A 459 -8.93 19.23 5.73
CA THR A 459 -9.79 18.05 5.70
C THR A 459 -9.58 17.22 4.42
N GLY A 460 -10.09 15.99 4.42
CA GLY A 460 -9.97 15.07 3.29
C GLY A 460 -8.62 14.36 3.21
N SER A 461 -8.39 13.61 2.12
CA SER A 461 -7.17 12.79 1.92
C SER A 461 -5.88 13.61 1.96
N VAL A 462 -5.91 14.79 1.35
CA VAL A 462 -4.79 15.76 1.40
C VAL A 462 -4.53 16.21 2.84
N GLY A 463 -5.59 16.41 3.62
CA GLY A 463 -5.49 16.81 5.02
C GLY A 463 -4.82 15.75 5.90
N VAL A 464 -5.13 14.46 5.72
CA VAL A 464 -4.46 13.38 6.47
C VAL A 464 -2.96 13.37 6.18
N PHE A 465 -2.60 13.55 4.93
CA PHE A 465 -1.22 13.60 4.47
C PHE A 465 -0.45 14.73 5.17
N TYR A 466 -0.95 15.95 5.05
CA TYR A 466 -0.33 17.12 5.67
C TYR A 466 -0.39 17.12 7.19
N LYS A 467 -1.43 16.53 7.78
CA LYS A 467 -1.56 16.40 9.24
C LYS A 467 -0.43 15.54 9.82
N GLN A 468 -0.16 14.38 9.21
CA GLN A 468 0.92 13.51 9.70
C GLN A 468 2.30 14.19 9.55
N PHE A 469 2.58 14.78 8.38
CA PHE A 469 3.83 15.51 8.15
C PHE A 469 3.98 16.71 9.08
N GLY A 470 2.98 17.59 9.15
CA GLY A 470 3.03 18.82 9.93
C GLY A 470 3.08 18.60 11.44
N LEU A 471 2.28 17.65 11.97
CA LEU A 471 2.34 17.32 13.40
C LEU A 471 3.65 16.63 13.79
N THR A 472 4.21 15.78 12.93
CA THR A 472 5.54 15.19 13.17
C THR A 472 6.59 16.28 13.33
N LEU A 473 6.63 17.26 12.43
CA LEU A 473 7.52 18.40 12.53
C LEU A 473 7.26 19.25 13.78
N ALA A 474 6.00 19.60 14.03
CA ALA A 474 5.64 20.43 15.18
C ALA A 474 6.06 19.78 16.51
N VAL A 475 5.81 18.47 16.66
CA VAL A 475 6.23 17.71 17.85
C VAL A 475 7.74 17.66 17.99
N ALA A 476 8.47 17.38 16.91
CA ALA A 476 9.93 17.35 16.94
C ALA A 476 10.52 18.71 17.36
N ILE A 477 9.97 19.80 16.84
CA ILE A 477 10.37 21.18 17.21
C ILE A 477 10.03 21.49 18.68
N LEU A 478 8.87 21.09 19.17
CA LEU A 478 8.51 21.29 20.57
C LEU A 478 9.42 20.52 21.54
N ILE A 479 9.77 19.28 21.21
CA ILE A 479 10.72 18.49 22.00
C ILE A 479 12.13 19.10 21.92
N SER A 480 12.52 19.62 20.74
CA SER A 480 13.78 20.37 20.58
C SER A 480 13.87 21.55 21.53
N ALA A 481 12.81 22.35 21.60
CA ALA A 481 12.77 23.50 22.50
C ALA A 481 12.86 23.08 23.98
N VAL A 482 12.17 22.00 24.38
CA VAL A 482 12.30 21.44 25.72
C VAL A 482 13.77 21.04 25.97
N ASN A 483 14.43 20.36 25.03
CA ASN A 483 15.84 20.00 25.16
C ASN A 483 16.75 21.23 25.21
N ALA A 484 16.51 22.25 24.39
CA ALA A 484 17.27 23.48 24.35
C ALA A 484 17.15 24.29 25.66
N LEU A 485 16.03 24.18 26.36
CA LEU A 485 15.80 24.85 27.64
C LEU A 485 16.18 24.02 28.88
N THR A 486 16.40 22.71 28.71
CA THR A 486 16.70 21.79 29.83
C THR A 486 18.00 21.04 29.64
N LEU A 487 18.10 20.17 28.64
CA LEU A 487 19.23 19.27 28.41
C LEU A 487 20.48 20.03 27.93
N SER A 488 20.35 20.88 26.89
CA SER A 488 21.49 21.58 26.31
C SER A 488 22.18 22.50 27.31
N PRO A 489 21.48 23.32 28.12
CA PRO A 489 22.12 24.12 29.16
C PRO A 489 22.79 23.26 30.25
N ALA A 490 22.14 22.15 30.65
CA ALA A 490 22.71 21.23 31.64
C ALA A 490 24.04 20.61 31.13
N LEU A 491 24.07 20.19 29.86
CA LEU A 491 25.29 19.68 29.22
C LEU A 491 26.34 20.76 29.03
N CYS A 492 25.98 22.01 28.72
CA CYS A 492 26.90 23.13 28.67
C CYS A 492 27.59 23.34 30.02
N ALA A 493 26.81 23.36 31.11
CA ALA A 493 27.36 23.53 32.46
C ALA A 493 28.28 22.39 32.90
N LEU A 494 28.08 21.15 32.40
CA LEU A 494 28.87 19.98 32.73
C LEU A 494 30.14 19.82 31.85
N LEU A 495 29.98 20.03 30.53
CA LEU A 495 31.00 19.65 29.55
C LEU A 495 31.94 20.81 29.17
N LEU A 496 31.41 22.05 29.15
CA LEU A 496 32.22 23.20 28.74
C LEU A 496 33.20 23.60 29.84
N ARG A 497 34.34 24.15 29.43
CA ARG A 497 35.39 24.65 30.33
C ARG A 497 35.77 26.05 29.92
N PRO A 498 36.06 26.96 30.88
CA PRO A 498 36.64 28.25 30.56
C PRO A 498 37.93 28.08 29.77
N HIS A 499 38.11 28.88 28.73
CA HIS A 499 39.38 28.91 27.96
C HIS A 499 40.48 29.48 28.85
N HIS A 500 41.33 28.60 29.38
CA HIS A 500 42.62 29.09 29.91
C HIS A 500 43.59 29.22 28.75
N GLU A 501 44.35 30.28 28.75
CA GLU A 501 45.35 30.73 27.70
C GLU A 501 46.42 29.69 27.28
N ASN A 502 46.30 28.43 27.71
CA ASN A 502 47.28 27.37 27.41
C ASN A 502 47.08 26.58 26.12
N ALA A 503 46.20 27.03 25.22
CA ALA A 503 45.95 26.37 23.90
C ALA A 503 47.06 26.67 22.85
N LEU A 504 48.18 27.27 23.24
CA LEU A 504 49.24 27.74 22.35
C LEU A 504 50.27 26.70 21.90
N ARG A 505 50.00 25.37 22.01
CA ARG A 505 51.04 24.38 21.66
C ARG A 505 50.59 23.13 20.93
N GLN A 506 49.65 23.22 20.04
CA GLN A 506 49.43 22.11 19.06
C GLN A 506 49.80 22.58 17.66
N LYS A 507 51.07 22.39 17.27
CA LYS A 507 51.57 22.55 15.90
C LYS A 507 51.09 21.32 15.09
N GLY A 508 49.97 21.42 14.34
CA GLY A 508 49.47 20.33 13.52
C GLY A 508 48.66 20.82 12.32
N PHE A 509 48.32 19.91 11.40
CA PHE A 509 47.50 20.15 10.20
C PHE A 509 46.16 20.79 10.55
N LEU A 510 45.52 20.34 11.62
CA LEU A 510 44.21 20.84 12.11
C LEU A 510 44.27 22.33 12.48
N GLN A 511 45.34 22.79 13.11
CA GLN A 511 45.49 24.20 13.49
C GLN A 511 45.64 25.11 12.26
N ARG A 512 46.36 24.64 11.20
CA ARG A 512 46.44 25.36 9.93
C ARG A 512 45.07 25.43 9.25
N PHE A 513 44.29 24.35 9.28
CA PHE A 513 42.94 24.34 8.76
C PHE A 513 42.05 25.33 9.52
N TYR A 514 42.04 25.30 10.85
CA TYR A 514 41.21 26.21 11.66
C TYR A 514 41.60 27.68 11.46
N SER A 515 42.91 27.99 11.38
CA SER A 515 43.37 29.36 11.12
C SER A 515 42.95 29.84 9.73
N ALA A 516 43.03 28.99 8.71
CA ALA A 516 42.58 29.32 7.35
C ALA A 516 41.09 29.50 7.29
N PHE A 517 40.32 28.61 7.94
CA PHE A 517 38.86 28.71 8.05
C PHE A 517 38.43 30.01 8.73
N ASN A 518 39.00 30.34 9.89
CA ASN A 518 38.68 31.56 10.64
C ASN A 518 39.03 32.82 9.85
N ALA A 519 40.16 32.82 9.12
CA ALA A 519 40.54 33.92 8.25
C ALA A 519 39.52 34.11 7.08
N ALA A 520 39.11 32.99 6.43
CA ALA A 520 38.12 33.01 5.37
C ALA A 520 36.76 33.47 5.88
N PHE A 521 36.33 32.95 7.03
CA PHE A 521 35.09 33.33 7.69
C PHE A 521 35.08 34.81 8.07
N GLY A 522 36.14 35.30 8.67
CA GLY A 522 36.32 36.72 9.00
C GLY A 522 36.29 37.65 7.77
N ALA A 523 36.89 37.20 6.65
CA ALA A 523 36.82 37.95 5.38
C ALA A 523 35.39 37.97 4.82
N THR A 524 34.70 36.85 4.90
CA THR A 524 33.27 36.73 4.47
C THR A 524 32.35 37.60 5.33
N THR A 525 32.54 37.60 6.64
CA THR A 525 31.80 38.42 7.59
C THR A 525 32.01 39.93 7.30
N LYS A 526 33.24 40.36 6.97
CA LYS A 526 33.50 41.74 6.56
C LYS A 526 32.78 42.12 5.26
N LYS A 527 32.76 41.23 4.27
CA LYS A 527 31.99 41.45 3.01
C LYS A 527 30.49 41.52 3.27
N TYR A 528 29.96 40.60 4.06
CA TYR A 528 28.55 40.57 4.46
C TYR A 528 28.13 41.86 5.17
N LYS A 529 28.92 42.32 6.14
CA LYS A 529 28.69 43.57 6.87
C LYS A 529 28.63 44.79 5.92
N ARG A 530 29.53 44.84 4.91
CA ARG A 530 29.53 45.91 3.89
C ARG A 530 28.28 45.82 3.01
N SER A 531 27.86 44.63 2.60
CA SER A 531 26.66 44.42 1.81
C SER A 531 25.38 44.85 2.54
N ILE A 532 25.25 44.49 3.83
CA ILE A 532 24.12 44.95 4.65
C ILE A 532 24.14 46.47 4.81
N GLN A 533 25.30 47.09 5.10
CA GLN A 533 25.42 48.55 5.21
C GLN A 533 25.03 49.24 3.90
N PHE A 534 25.39 48.67 2.75
CA PHE A 534 24.97 49.19 1.44
C PHE A 534 23.47 49.08 1.24
N LEU A 535 22.88 47.92 1.52
CA LEU A 535 21.40 47.71 1.41
C LEU A 535 20.61 48.61 2.39
N ALA A 536 21.10 48.74 3.64
CA ALA A 536 20.48 49.61 4.64
C ALA A 536 20.48 51.09 4.24
N ARG A 537 21.55 51.53 3.57
CA ARG A 537 21.62 52.90 3.03
C ARG A 537 20.75 53.12 1.80
N ARG A 538 20.54 52.08 0.99
CA ARG A 538 19.73 52.15 -0.27
C ARG A 538 18.52 51.22 -0.18
N ARG A 539 17.58 51.58 0.69
CA ARG A 539 16.38 50.74 1.00
C ARG A 539 15.56 50.36 -0.25
N TRP A 540 15.56 51.23 -1.29
CA TRP A 540 14.84 50.92 -2.53
C TRP A 540 15.44 49.74 -3.30
N ILE A 541 16.77 49.48 -3.21
CA ILE A 541 17.43 48.32 -3.81
C ILE A 541 16.94 47.06 -3.11
N ALA A 542 16.83 47.08 -1.77
CA ALA A 542 16.29 45.96 -1.00
C ALA A 542 14.84 45.68 -1.39
N GLY A 543 14.01 46.73 -1.52
CA GLY A 543 12.63 46.62 -2.00
C GLY A 543 12.52 46.03 -3.41
N LEU A 544 13.37 46.50 -4.34
CA LEU A 544 13.43 45.96 -5.71
C LEU A 544 13.83 44.49 -5.73
N ALA A 545 14.84 44.09 -4.92
CA ALA A 545 15.24 42.71 -4.83
C ALA A 545 14.11 41.79 -4.33
N VAL A 546 13.36 42.23 -3.31
CA VAL A 546 12.20 41.48 -2.82
C VAL A 546 11.13 41.37 -3.92
N LEU A 547 10.84 42.43 -4.67
CA LEU A 547 9.88 42.39 -5.79
C LEU A 547 10.36 41.41 -6.89
N VAL A 548 11.63 41.40 -7.23
CA VAL A 548 12.19 40.47 -8.21
C VAL A 548 12.05 39.01 -7.72
N PHE A 549 12.30 38.74 -6.44
CA PHE A 549 12.11 37.41 -5.88
C PHE A 549 10.63 36.99 -5.86
N ILE A 550 9.70 37.89 -5.51
CA ILE A 550 8.25 37.63 -5.58
C ILE A 550 7.85 37.33 -7.02
N GLY A 551 8.33 38.13 -7.99
CA GLY A 551 8.06 37.89 -9.41
C GLY A 551 8.59 36.57 -9.93
N LEU A 552 9.82 36.21 -9.53
CA LEU A 552 10.42 34.92 -9.85
C LEU A 552 9.66 33.76 -9.21
N PHE A 553 9.26 33.90 -7.96
CA PHE A 553 8.46 32.92 -7.24
C PHE A 553 7.11 32.68 -7.94
N ALA A 554 6.39 33.76 -8.27
CA ALA A 554 5.12 33.66 -8.98
C ALA A 554 5.26 33.04 -10.38
N PHE A 555 6.37 33.35 -11.08
CA PHE A 555 6.71 32.74 -12.36
C PHE A 555 6.96 31.23 -12.21
N LEU A 556 7.80 30.82 -11.26
CA LEU A 556 8.11 29.43 -11.01
C LEU A 556 6.89 28.63 -10.58
N LEU A 557 6.02 29.19 -9.73
CA LEU A 557 4.76 28.54 -9.35
C LEU A 557 3.85 28.25 -10.56
N LYS A 558 3.86 29.15 -11.57
CA LYS A 558 3.06 28.97 -12.78
C LYS A 558 3.64 27.93 -13.74
N VAL A 559 4.96 27.81 -13.79
CA VAL A 559 5.67 26.94 -14.74
C VAL A 559 5.87 25.53 -14.16
N THR A 560 5.98 25.40 -12.84
CA THR A 560 6.18 24.11 -12.18
C THR A 560 4.88 23.30 -12.21
N PRO A 561 4.88 22.08 -12.78
CA PRO A 561 3.69 21.23 -12.76
C PRO A 561 3.33 20.87 -11.32
N ALA A 562 2.04 21.02 -11.00
CA ALA A 562 1.51 20.63 -9.71
C ALA A 562 1.18 19.14 -9.70
N GLY A 563 1.66 18.40 -8.71
CA GLY A 563 1.33 17.01 -8.47
C GLY A 563 1.19 16.74 -6.98
N PHE A 564 0.38 15.76 -6.60
CA PHE A 564 0.17 15.45 -5.19
C PHE A 564 1.33 14.61 -4.63
N VAL A 565 1.71 13.55 -5.34
CA VAL A 565 2.88 12.71 -5.06
C VAL A 565 3.58 12.39 -6.37
N PRO A 566 4.90 12.44 -6.44
CA PRO A 566 5.64 12.01 -7.63
C PRO A 566 5.41 10.53 -7.93
N ASN A 567 5.47 10.16 -9.21
CA ASN A 567 5.44 8.76 -9.60
C ASN A 567 6.71 8.06 -9.09
N GLU A 568 6.53 6.97 -8.37
CA GLU A 568 7.60 6.15 -7.84
C GLU A 568 7.82 4.91 -8.69
N ASP A 569 9.08 4.50 -8.81
CA ASP A 569 9.43 3.24 -9.46
C ASP A 569 9.25 2.08 -8.47
N GLN A 570 8.10 1.42 -8.54
CA GLN A 570 7.77 0.26 -7.70
C GLN A 570 8.24 -1.08 -8.29
N SER A 571 9.09 -1.09 -9.32
CA SER A 571 9.54 -2.29 -10.05
C SER A 571 8.40 -3.13 -10.63
N PHE A 572 7.26 -2.52 -10.91
CA PHE A 572 6.06 -3.20 -11.36
C PHE A 572 5.37 -2.42 -12.49
N ILE A 573 5.02 -3.12 -13.57
CA ILE A 573 4.30 -2.57 -14.72
C ILE A 573 3.05 -3.41 -14.94
N MET A 574 1.94 -2.74 -15.22
CA MET A 574 0.71 -3.37 -15.69
C MET A 574 0.52 -3.06 -17.17
N ALA A 575 -0.03 -4.00 -17.90
CA ALA A 575 -0.49 -3.74 -19.26
C ALA A 575 -1.94 -4.14 -19.43
N ASP A 576 -2.68 -3.31 -20.17
CA ASP A 576 -4.03 -3.58 -20.62
C ASP A 576 -4.03 -3.86 -22.12
N VAL A 577 -4.64 -4.97 -22.51
CA VAL A 577 -4.75 -5.42 -23.90
C VAL A 577 -6.22 -5.51 -24.24
N SER A 578 -6.70 -4.57 -25.04
CA SER A 578 -8.10 -4.50 -25.44
C SER A 578 -8.24 -4.76 -26.94
N LEU A 579 -9.04 -5.75 -27.28
CA LEU A 579 -9.39 -6.11 -28.65
C LEU A 579 -10.77 -5.53 -29.03
N PRO A 580 -11.10 -5.49 -30.32
CA PRO A 580 -12.47 -5.14 -30.74
C PRO A 580 -13.51 -6.01 -30.07
N PRO A 581 -14.70 -5.46 -29.77
CA PRO A 581 -15.80 -6.22 -29.20
C PRO A 581 -16.09 -7.51 -29.96
N ALA A 582 -16.53 -8.56 -29.27
CA ALA A 582 -16.76 -9.90 -29.80
C ALA A 582 -15.51 -10.68 -30.24
N SER A 583 -14.31 -10.22 -29.90
CA SER A 583 -13.10 -11.04 -30.07
C SER A 583 -13.16 -12.25 -29.13
N SER A 584 -12.73 -13.41 -29.63
CA SER A 584 -12.68 -14.63 -28.81
C SER A 584 -11.53 -14.58 -27.79
N LEU A 585 -11.66 -15.33 -26.72
CA LEU A 585 -10.65 -15.46 -25.68
C LEU A 585 -9.31 -16.00 -26.25
N GLU A 586 -9.38 -16.95 -27.21
CA GLU A 586 -8.19 -17.50 -27.86
C GLU A 586 -7.42 -16.43 -28.68
N ARG A 587 -8.15 -15.52 -29.35
CA ARG A 587 -7.52 -14.41 -30.08
C ARG A 587 -6.82 -13.46 -29.11
N THR A 588 -7.49 -13.12 -28.03
CA THR A 588 -6.92 -12.25 -26.98
C THR A 588 -5.71 -12.91 -26.31
N THR A 589 -5.82 -14.21 -26.00
CA THR A 589 -4.72 -15.00 -25.46
C THR A 589 -3.49 -14.97 -26.38
N LYS A 590 -3.66 -15.21 -27.68
CA LYS A 590 -2.56 -15.17 -28.65
C LYS A 590 -1.86 -13.80 -28.70
N ILE A 591 -2.62 -12.72 -28.68
CA ILE A 591 -2.05 -11.37 -28.69
C ILE A 591 -1.34 -11.07 -27.37
N ALA A 592 -1.95 -11.41 -26.26
CA ALA A 592 -1.34 -11.22 -24.95
C ALA A 592 -0.08 -12.07 -24.75
N ASP A 593 -0.01 -13.27 -25.33
CA ASP A 593 1.20 -14.11 -25.37
C ASP A 593 2.33 -13.48 -26.23
N GLN A 594 1.98 -12.79 -27.34
CA GLN A 594 2.96 -12.02 -28.11
C GLN A 594 3.53 -10.87 -27.27
N VAL A 595 2.67 -10.12 -26.56
CA VAL A 595 3.10 -9.04 -25.67
C VAL A 595 3.99 -9.60 -24.55
N MET A 596 3.60 -10.71 -23.93
CA MET A 596 4.38 -11.39 -22.89
C MET A 596 5.76 -11.81 -23.42
N THR A 597 5.83 -12.36 -24.63
CA THR A 597 7.10 -12.78 -25.26
C THR A 597 8.02 -11.58 -25.49
N ILE A 598 7.48 -10.46 -26.00
CA ILE A 598 8.22 -9.21 -26.20
C ILE A 598 8.71 -8.64 -24.86
N ALA A 599 7.85 -8.63 -23.85
CA ALA A 599 8.20 -8.13 -22.52
C ALA A 599 9.33 -8.95 -21.90
N ARG A 600 9.30 -10.28 -22.00
CA ARG A 600 10.35 -11.17 -21.46
C ARG A 600 11.71 -11.02 -22.15
N GLN A 601 11.77 -10.49 -23.36
CA GLN A 601 13.02 -10.20 -24.06
C GLN A 601 13.72 -8.95 -23.48
N GLN A 602 13.04 -8.12 -22.71
CA GLN A 602 13.66 -6.96 -22.08
C GLN A 602 14.56 -7.41 -20.92
N PRO A 603 15.81 -6.91 -20.86
CA PRO A 603 16.80 -7.33 -19.86
C PRO A 603 16.39 -6.95 -18.43
N GLU A 604 15.50 -5.97 -18.29
CA GLU A 604 14.99 -5.48 -17.01
C GLU A 604 13.91 -6.37 -16.38
N MET A 605 13.30 -7.28 -17.18
CA MET A 605 12.21 -8.15 -16.71
C MET A 605 12.71 -9.28 -15.83
N ASN A 606 11.97 -9.52 -14.75
CA ASN A 606 12.12 -10.67 -13.88
C ASN A 606 11.09 -11.75 -14.20
N SER A 607 9.81 -11.40 -14.21
CA SER A 607 8.70 -12.30 -14.55
C SER A 607 7.54 -11.55 -15.20
N VAL A 608 6.77 -12.26 -16.03
CA VAL A 608 5.59 -11.73 -16.69
C VAL A 608 4.42 -12.69 -16.52
N VAL A 609 3.31 -12.16 -16.04
CA VAL A 609 2.06 -12.90 -15.88
C VAL A 609 1.03 -12.35 -16.84
N ARG A 610 0.34 -13.23 -17.54
CA ARG A 610 -0.77 -12.94 -18.42
C ARG A 610 -2.08 -13.40 -17.79
N VAL A 611 -3.09 -12.53 -17.84
CA VAL A 611 -4.48 -12.82 -17.52
C VAL A 611 -5.32 -12.42 -18.73
N ALA A 612 -5.82 -13.39 -19.51
CA ALA A 612 -6.76 -13.12 -20.60
C ALA A 612 -8.18 -13.35 -20.12
N GLY A 613 -9.11 -12.50 -20.52
CA GLY A 613 -10.50 -12.50 -20.08
C GLY A 613 -10.85 -11.40 -19.09
N SER A 614 -9.85 -10.59 -18.66
CA SER A 614 -10.06 -9.49 -17.71
C SER A 614 -9.21 -8.28 -18.09
N GLY A 615 -9.77 -7.09 -18.05
CA GLY A 615 -9.12 -5.81 -18.31
C GLY A 615 -8.91 -5.02 -17.03
N ILE A 616 -7.68 -4.54 -16.82
CA ILE A 616 -7.34 -3.73 -15.62
C ILE A 616 -7.94 -2.33 -15.72
N LEU A 617 -7.82 -1.68 -16.87
CA LEU A 617 -8.30 -0.31 -17.05
C LEU A 617 -9.82 -0.22 -17.11
N SER A 618 -10.43 -1.13 -17.85
CA SER A 618 -11.89 -1.17 -18.00
C SER A 618 -12.61 -1.73 -16.77
N GLY A 619 -11.91 -2.52 -15.94
CA GLY A 619 -12.56 -3.36 -14.91
C GLY A 619 -13.50 -4.40 -15.51
N GLY A 620 -13.50 -4.55 -16.83
CA GLY A 620 -14.41 -5.43 -17.56
C GLY A 620 -13.93 -6.87 -17.60
N ALA A 621 -14.89 -7.81 -17.58
CA ALA A 621 -14.65 -9.22 -17.84
C ALA A 621 -15.21 -9.60 -19.20
N GLY A 622 -14.47 -10.43 -19.96
CA GLY A 622 -14.90 -10.91 -21.25
C GLY A 622 -13.74 -11.25 -22.20
N GLY A 623 -14.05 -12.03 -23.23
CA GLY A 623 -13.05 -12.58 -24.16
C GLY A 623 -12.20 -11.54 -24.91
N SER A 624 -12.66 -10.29 -25.03
CA SER A 624 -11.92 -9.21 -25.73
C SER A 624 -10.89 -8.47 -24.87
N TYR A 625 -10.76 -8.80 -23.59
CA TYR A 625 -9.87 -8.14 -22.64
C TYR A 625 -8.73 -9.04 -22.19
N GLY A 626 -7.57 -8.44 -22.00
CA GLY A 626 -6.41 -9.11 -21.42
C GLY A 626 -5.58 -8.15 -20.61
N SER A 627 -4.90 -8.67 -19.61
CA SER A 627 -4.02 -7.90 -18.73
C SER A 627 -2.70 -8.64 -18.58
N LEU A 628 -1.62 -7.87 -18.41
CA LEU A 628 -0.33 -8.43 -18.04
C LEU A 628 0.19 -7.72 -16.79
N PHE A 629 0.78 -8.51 -15.91
CA PHE A 629 1.49 -8.05 -14.73
C PHE A 629 2.97 -8.38 -14.90
N MET A 630 3.81 -7.39 -14.83
CA MET A 630 5.24 -7.49 -15.14
C MET A 630 6.04 -7.02 -13.93
N ASN A 631 6.83 -7.92 -13.38
CA ASN A 631 7.77 -7.62 -12.32
C ASN A 631 9.14 -7.34 -12.96
N LEU A 632 9.74 -6.21 -12.60
CA LEU A 632 11.10 -5.84 -12.99
C LEU A 632 12.11 -6.39 -11.98
N LYS A 633 13.37 -6.49 -12.41
CA LYS A 633 14.50 -6.78 -11.53
C LYS A 633 14.67 -5.68 -10.49
N ASP A 634 15.36 -5.99 -9.40
CA ASP A 634 15.67 -5.03 -8.35
C ASP A 634 16.41 -3.80 -8.89
N TRP A 635 16.23 -2.66 -8.23
CA TRP A 635 16.82 -1.37 -8.64
C TRP A 635 18.35 -1.43 -8.74
N ASP A 636 19.02 -2.23 -7.90
CA ASP A 636 20.47 -2.40 -7.92
C ASP A 636 20.97 -3.09 -9.20
N LEU A 637 20.14 -3.89 -9.85
CA LEU A 637 20.42 -4.62 -11.09
C LEU A 637 20.05 -3.83 -12.35
N ARG A 638 19.39 -2.67 -12.24
CA ARG A 638 18.94 -1.83 -13.36
C ARG A 638 19.26 -0.36 -13.12
N LYS A 639 20.56 -0.06 -12.96
CA LYS A 639 21.05 1.30 -12.76
C LYS A 639 21.09 2.04 -14.10
N GLY A 640 20.78 3.36 -14.06
CA GLY A 640 20.79 4.23 -15.23
C GLY A 640 19.38 4.62 -15.69
N GLU A 641 19.26 5.80 -16.28
CA GLU A 641 17.97 6.35 -16.74
C GLU A 641 17.30 5.48 -17.80
N GLU A 642 18.10 4.82 -18.66
CA GLU A 642 17.63 3.90 -19.71
C GLU A 642 16.99 2.61 -19.17
N HIS A 643 17.20 2.27 -17.90
CA HIS A 643 16.62 1.12 -17.20
C HIS A 643 15.54 1.52 -16.20
N SER A 644 15.18 2.82 -16.16
CA SER A 644 14.08 3.32 -15.30
C SER A 644 12.73 2.74 -15.75
N LEU A 645 11.77 2.69 -14.83
CA LEU A 645 10.41 2.22 -15.10
C LEU A 645 9.80 2.92 -16.34
N THR A 646 9.94 4.23 -16.42
CA THR A 646 9.43 5.03 -17.55
C THR A 646 10.13 4.67 -18.85
N ALA A 647 11.44 4.46 -18.83
CA ALA A 647 12.20 4.06 -20.02
C ALA A 647 11.78 2.67 -20.49
N VAL A 648 11.57 1.72 -19.58
CA VAL A 648 11.08 0.36 -19.91
C VAL A 648 9.67 0.41 -20.49
N ILE A 649 8.76 1.21 -19.93
CA ILE A 649 7.41 1.42 -20.47
C ILE A 649 7.49 1.94 -21.91
N ASN A 650 8.33 2.93 -22.18
CA ASN A 650 8.51 3.49 -23.53
C ASN A 650 9.10 2.46 -24.51
N LYS A 651 10.07 1.63 -24.07
CA LYS A 651 10.62 0.51 -24.86
C LYS A 651 9.52 -0.49 -25.23
N LEU A 652 8.65 -0.83 -24.26
CA LEU A 652 7.54 -1.76 -24.47
C LEU A 652 6.50 -1.20 -25.47
N PHE A 653 6.14 0.08 -25.34
CA PHE A 653 5.28 0.74 -26.34
C PHE A 653 5.87 0.67 -27.75
N GLY A 654 7.16 0.97 -27.90
CA GLY A 654 7.86 0.87 -29.19
C GLY A 654 7.89 -0.55 -29.73
N ALA A 655 8.22 -1.53 -28.90
CA ALA A 655 8.34 -2.94 -29.30
C ALA A 655 6.99 -3.59 -29.65
N THR A 656 5.89 -3.12 -29.05
CA THR A 656 4.54 -3.65 -29.31
C THR A 656 3.77 -2.86 -30.38
N ALA A 657 4.29 -1.74 -30.89
CA ALA A 657 3.63 -0.90 -31.90
C ALA A 657 3.29 -1.65 -33.22
N GLY A 658 4.01 -2.73 -33.51
CA GLY A 658 3.77 -3.60 -34.67
C GLY A 658 2.59 -4.56 -34.52
N ILE A 659 2.02 -4.73 -33.31
CA ILE A 659 0.89 -5.63 -33.04
C ILE A 659 -0.40 -4.94 -33.51
N LYS A 660 -0.98 -5.47 -34.56
CA LYS A 660 -2.21 -4.92 -35.18
C LYS A 660 -3.45 -5.61 -34.58
N GLY A 661 -4.55 -4.85 -34.42
CA GLY A 661 -5.85 -5.39 -34.00
C GLY A 661 -6.07 -5.46 -32.51
N ALA A 662 -5.18 -4.85 -31.70
CA ALA A 662 -5.39 -4.63 -30.28
C ALA A 662 -4.91 -3.23 -29.88
N LYS A 663 -5.50 -2.66 -28.84
CA LYS A 663 -4.99 -1.49 -28.14
C LYS A 663 -4.22 -1.99 -26.92
N ILE A 664 -2.96 -1.62 -26.83
CA ILE A 664 -2.07 -2.05 -25.76
C ILE A 664 -1.58 -0.82 -25.00
N PHE A 665 -1.84 -0.77 -23.69
CA PHE A 665 -1.39 0.29 -22.82
C PHE A 665 -0.52 -0.28 -21.71
N PHE A 666 0.63 0.34 -21.49
CA PHE A 666 1.52 0.03 -20.36
C PHE A 666 1.43 1.14 -19.35
N ILE A 667 1.20 0.78 -18.11
CA ILE A 667 0.97 1.71 -17.00
C ILE A 667 1.79 1.31 -15.78
N ALA A 668 2.30 2.29 -15.06
CA ALA A 668 2.80 2.10 -13.71
C ALA A 668 1.61 2.03 -12.73
N PRO A 669 1.69 1.27 -11.65
CA PRO A 669 0.70 1.34 -10.59
C PRO A 669 0.67 2.75 -9.99
N PRO A 670 -0.48 3.20 -9.47
CA PRO A 670 -0.55 4.49 -8.79
C PRO A 670 0.32 4.46 -7.53
N THR A 671 1.02 5.55 -7.26
CA THR A 671 1.84 5.68 -6.04
C THR A 671 0.99 5.61 -4.77
N LEU A 672 -0.26 6.08 -4.87
CA LEU A 672 -1.25 6.03 -3.79
C LEU A 672 -2.39 5.11 -4.20
N GLU A 673 -2.52 3.99 -3.51
CA GLU A 673 -3.60 3.06 -3.72
C GLU A 673 -4.96 3.67 -3.33
N GLY A 674 -6.02 3.28 -4.04
CA GLY A 674 -7.40 3.69 -3.75
C GLY A 674 -7.88 4.98 -4.41
N PHE A 675 -7.05 5.65 -5.23
CA PHE A 675 -7.44 6.84 -6.00
C PHE A 675 -7.56 6.59 -7.51
N GLY A 676 -7.48 5.36 -7.95
CA GLY A 676 -7.55 4.96 -9.34
C GLY A 676 -6.68 3.76 -9.64
N ASN A 677 -6.77 3.25 -10.86
CA ASN A 677 -5.99 2.09 -11.31
C ASN A 677 -4.67 2.50 -11.99
N THR A 678 -4.45 3.79 -12.23
CA THR A 678 -3.28 4.32 -12.94
C THR A 678 -2.71 5.54 -12.23
N SER A 679 -1.39 5.73 -12.34
CA SER A 679 -0.74 6.96 -11.93
C SER A 679 -1.19 8.10 -12.87
N GLY A 680 -2.07 8.96 -12.41
CA GLY A 680 -2.50 10.13 -13.17
C GLY A 680 -4.00 10.23 -13.44
N PHE A 681 -4.81 9.56 -12.72
CA PHE A 681 -6.27 9.70 -12.47
C PHE A 681 -6.90 8.36 -12.08
#